data_81cc4330368c7fd13567683729772306
#
_entry.id   81cc4330368c7fd13567683729772306
#
_cell.length_a   1.000
_cell.length_b   1.000
_cell.length_c   1.000
_cell.angle_alpha   90.00
_cell.angle_beta   90.00
_cell.angle_gamma   90.00
#
_symmetry.space_group_name_H-M   'P 1'
#
loop_
_entity.id
_entity.type
_entity.pdbx_description
1 polymer ?
#
loop_
_entity_poly.entity_id
_entity_poly.type
_entity_poly.pdbx_seq_one_letter_code
_entity_poly.pdbx_strand_id
1 'polypeptide(L)'
;MQDNKIQNRTNPFFVPYNTPHDTVPFERIRLEDYEPAFMEGIRRDDEATDKIVNDPAEPTFENTIARVDPEKGEHYYDLLSRVSNVFSCMMSAETCDEMEEIAQKMSPILTKHANDITLNKKLFERIKFVHDHPNRELTPEEKMLLDTSYDGFVRSGALLDEEGKEKLRELTEEASMLTLQFSQNLLKENKAFTLHITDEAQLDGLPETAKAAAAHTAKEQEKEGWIFTLDYPSYSPFMTYSTQRELRKQMYMARNTVCTHDNEQNNLEICKRLVNLRRELAQLLGFETYADYVLRHRMASNTEHVYKLLNDLIEAYKPTAEKEVKEVEALAKKLEGKDFEMKPWDFGFYSHKLQMEKYNLDAEMLRPYFQLDKVIDGVFGLANKLYGITFKENKEIPVYHPDVKAYEVFDKDGSYLAVFYADFFPRKGKQGGAWMTEFQGQWIDHKGKNIRPHVSVVMNFTKPTEEKPALLTLGEVETFLHEFGHSLHGMFANTRFESLSGTNVWWDFVELPSQFMENYAIEKDFLRTFAFHYQTGEPLPDELIERIIKSRNFMAAYGCLRQVSFGLLDMAYYTQKKEFTADIIPYEKEAWKKAMILPLLKETCMTVQFSHIMAGGYAAGYYSYKWAEVLDADAFSVFKKNGIFDQKTAQSFRDNVLSKGGTEHPMTLYKRFRGQEPTIDALLERNEIKVQHKG
;
A
#
# COMPACT_ATOMS: atom_id res chain seq x y z
N MET A 1 7.17 -42.10 -27.07
CA MET A 1 7.39 -42.58 -25.70
C MET A 1 7.81 -41.41 -24.81
N GLN A 2 6.95 -40.40 -24.67
CA GLN A 2 7.21 -39.22 -23.81
C GLN A 2 6.01 -38.85 -22.91
N ASP A 3 4.95 -39.67 -22.83
CA ASP A 3 3.69 -39.32 -22.15
C ASP A 3 3.42 -40.03 -20.82
N ASN A 4 4.43 -40.59 -20.15
CA ASN A 4 4.19 -41.39 -18.94
C ASN A 4 4.92 -40.89 -17.68
N LYS A 5 5.33 -39.59 -17.58
CA LYS A 5 5.94 -39.02 -16.37
C LYS A 5 5.08 -37.99 -15.64
N ILE A 6 3.81 -37.80 -16.00
CA ILE A 6 2.90 -36.84 -15.40
C ILE A 6 2.08 -37.43 -14.22
N GLN A 7 2.10 -38.71 -14.02
CA GLN A 7 1.30 -39.36 -12.95
C GLN A 7 2.13 -39.57 -11.70
N ASN A 8 2.19 -38.63 -10.80
CA ASN A 8 2.39 -38.76 -9.33
C ASN A 8 3.06 -37.53 -8.69
N ARG A 9 2.86 -36.32 -9.23
CA ARG A 9 3.31 -35.12 -8.57
C ARG A 9 2.23 -34.65 -7.56
N THR A 10 2.57 -34.57 -6.28
CA THR A 10 1.67 -34.04 -5.26
C THR A 10 1.64 -32.50 -5.35
N ASN A 11 0.45 -31.91 -5.35
CA ASN A 11 0.29 -30.46 -5.27
C ASN A 11 0.89 -29.95 -3.95
N PRO A 12 1.84 -28.99 -4.00
CA PRO A 12 2.53 -28.49 -2.80
C PRO A 12 1.61 -27.90 -1.74
N PHE A 13 0.46 -27.37 -2.13
CA PHE A 13 -0.50 -26.80 -1.19
C PHE A 13 -1.20 -27.83 -0.30
N PHE A 14 -1.19 -29.12 -0.68
CA PHE A 14 -1.88 -30.19 0.05
C PHE A 14 -1.01 -30.88 1.10
N VAL A 15 0.25 -30.51 1.17
CA VAL A 15 1.22 -31.14 2.07
C VAL A 15 2.00 -30.06 2.86
N PRO A 16 2.61 -30.41 4.00
CA PRO A 16 3.55 -29.51 4.66
C PRO A 16 4.64 -29.03 3.71
N TYR A 17 5.02 -27.77 3.81
CA TYR A 17 6.01 -27.19 2.89
C TYR A 17 7.42 -27.78 3.09
N ASN A 18 7.77 -28.15 4.33
CA ASN A 18 9.09 -28.70 4.68
C ASN A 18 10.26 -27.80 4.22
N THR A 19 10.05 -26.50 4.34
CA THR A 19 11.02 -25.45 4.10
C THR A 19 11.43 -24.80 5.43
N PRO A 20 12.51 -24.03 5.49
CA PRO A 20 12.80 -23.27 6.71
C PRO A 20 11.60 -22.43 7.13
N HIS A 21 11.21 -22.52 8.39
CA HIS A 21 10.03 -21.86 8.98
C HIS A 21 8.69 -22.12 8.29
N ASP A 22 8.58 -23.22 7.57
CA ASP A 22 7.40 -23.58 6.75
C ASP A 22 7.02 -22.49 5.73
N THR A 23 8.02 -21.84 5.16
CA THR A 23 7.86 -20.81 4.14
C THR A 23 7.41 -21.39 2.80
N VAL A 24 6.81 -20.54 1.98
CA VAL A 24 6.24 -20.94 0.68
C VAL A 24 7.30 -21.57 -0.23
N PRO A 25 7.09 -22.79 -0.74
CA PRO A 25 8.04 -23.46 -1.62
C PRO A 25 7.87 -23.03 -3.09
N PHE A 26 8.18 -21.77 -3.40
CA PHE A 26 7.93 -21.17 -4.72
C PHE A 26 8.46 -22.00 -5.89
N GLU A 27 9.61 -22.65 -5.72
CA GLU A 27 10.22 -23.49 -6.77
C GLU A 27 9.39 -24.73 -7.12
N ARG A 28 8.55 -25.20 -6.21
CA ARG A 28 7.71 -26.39 -6.38
C ARG A 28 6.29 -26.07 -6.82
N ILE A 29 5.83 -24.84 -6.67
CA ILE A 29 4.48 -24.41 -7.06
C ILE A 29 4.46 -24.11 -8.56
N ARG A 30 3.50 -24.69 -9.26
CA ARG A 30 3.21 -24.45 -10.68
C ARG A 30 1.86 -23.77 -10.84
N LEU A 31 1.64 -23.13 -11.97
CA LEU A 31 0.36 -22.48 -12.28
C LEU A 31 -0.82 -23.46 -12.20
N GLU A 32 -0.63 -24.69 -12.63
CA GLU A 32 -1.63 -25.77 -12.57
C GLU A 32 -2.02 -26.19 -11.15
N ASP A 33 -1.26 -25.81 -10.12
CA ASP A 33 -1.54 -26.15 -8.72
C ASP A 33 -2.59 -25.25 -8.07
N TYR A 34 -2.77 -24.02 -8.57
CA TYR A 34 -3.62 -23.03 -7.92
C TYR A 34 -5.10 -23.38 -7.96
N GLU A 35 -5.66 -23.67 -9.13
CA GLU A 35 -7.09 -23.93 -9.27
C GLU A 35 -7.55 -25.15 -8.44
N PRO A 36 -6.88 -26.33 -8.52
CA PRO A 36 -7.24 -27.45 -7.64
C PRO A 36 -7.12 -27.14 -6.16
N ALA A 37 -6.13 -26.35 -5.77
CA ALA A 37 -5.93 -25.96 -4.38
C ALA A 37 -7.02 -25.00 -3.89
N PHE A 38 -7.43 -24.02 -4.70
CA PHE A 38 -8.58 -23.17 -4.42
C PHE A 38 -9.87 -23.98 -4.24
N MET A 39 -10.15 -24.89 -5.18
CA MET A 39 -11.38 -25.69 -5.15
C MET A 39 -11.41 -26.60 -3.91
N GLU A 40 -10.31 -27.25 -3.57
CA GLU A 40 -10.22 -28.07 -2.36
C GLU A 40 -10.31 -27.21 -1.09
N GLY A 41 -9.71 -26.03 -1.09
CA GLY A 41 -9.82 -25.07 0.01
C GLY A 41 -11.26 -24.63 0.26
N ILE A 42 -12.01 -24.32 -0.81
CA ILE A 42 -13.43 -23.99 -0.75
C ILE A 42 -14.23 -25.18 -0.19
N ARG A 43 -13.99 -26.38 -0.70
CA ARG A 43 -14.68 -27.60 -0.23
C ARG A 43 -14.46 -27.84 1.27
N ARG A 44 -13.24 -27.68 1.75
CA ARG A 44 -12.93 -27.83 3.18
C ARG A 44 -13.57 -26.75 4.04
N ASP A 45 -13.62 -25.53 3.55
CA ASP A 45 -14.24 -24.40 4.24
C ASP A 45 -15.77 -24.57 4.31
N ASP A 46 -16.41 -25.05 3.23
CA ASP A 46 -17.83 -25.41 3.22
C ASP A 46 -18.13 -26.55 4.21
N GLU A 47 -17.32 -27.60 4.22
CA GLU A 47 -17.46 -28.72 5.18
C GLU A 47 -17.32 -28.26 6.63
N ALA A 48 -16.39 -27.37 6.90
CA ALA A 48 -16.20 -26.77 8.22
C ALA A 48 -17.38 -25.91 8.63
N THR A 49 -17.92 -25.12 7.71
CA THR A 49 -19.11 -24.31 7.93
C THR A 49 -20.32 -25.19 8.24
N ASP A 50 -20.49 -26.27 7.48
CA ASP A 50 -21.57 -27.24 7.70
C ASP A 50 -21.47 -27.91 9.09
N LYS A 51 -20.28 -28.24 9.54
CA LYS A 51 -20.06 -28.77 10.89
C LYS A 51 -20.47 -27.77 11.98
N ILE A 52 -20.14 -26.51 11.82
CA ILE A 52 -20.53 -25.44 12.77
C ILE A 52 -22.05 -25.28 12.77
N VAL A 53 -22.65 -25.16 11.60
CA VAL A 53 -24.09 -24.91 11.43
C VAL A 53 -24.95 -26.08 11.97
N ASN A 54 -24.46 -27.31 11.83
CA ASN A 54 -25.18 -28.51 12.26
C ASN A 54 -24.74 -29.03 13.64
N ASP A 55 -23.87 -28.34 14.34
CA ASP A 55 -23.46 -28.69 15.70
C ASP A 55 -24.69 -28.61 16.64
N PRO A 56 -25.10 -29.72 17.28
CA PRO A 56 -26.24 -29.71 18.19
C PRO A 56 -25.96 -28.98 19.52
N ALA A 57 -24.69 -28.69 19.82
CA ALA A 57 -24.34 -27.93 20.99
C ALA A 57 -24.79 -26.49 20.93
N GLU A 58 -25.10 -25.88 22.07
CA GLU A 58 -25.41 -24.47 22.17
C GLU A 58 -24.23 -23.64 21.62
N PRO A 59 -24.49 -22.58 20.84
CA PRO A 59 -23.43 -21.73 20.31
C PRO A 59 -22.61 -21.08 21.42
N THR A 60 -21.28 -21.21 21.30
CA THR A 60 -20.31 -20.58 22.20
C THR A 60 -19.29 -19.79 21.40
N PHE A 61 -18.49 -18.97 22.08
CA PHE A 61 -17.36 -18.28 21.44
C PHE A 61 -16.44 -19.29 20.73
N GLU A 62 -16.11 -20.39 21.37
CA GLU A 62 -15.17 -21.41 20.87
C GLU A 62 -15.70 -22.13 19.64
N ASN A 63 -16.92 -22.67 19.69
CA ASN A 63 -17.46 -23.51 18.62
C ASN A 63 -18.05 -22.71 17.44
N THR A 64 -18.21 -21.39 17.59
CA THR A 64 -18.87 -20.56 16.57
C THR A 64 -17.98 -19.42 16.09
N ILE A 65 -17.41 -18.61 16.99
CA ILE A 65 -16.62 -17.41 16.64
C ILE A 65 -15.16 -17.77 16.35
N ALA A 66 -14.51 -18.48 17.26
CA ALA A 66 -13.13 -18.91 17.10
C ALA A 66 -12.96 -20.00 16.03
N ARG A 67 -14.06 -20.68 15.66
CA ARG A 67 -14.11 -21.70 14.60
C ARG A 67 -13.05 -22.79 14.77
N VAL A 68 -12.94 -23.29 15.97
CA VAL A 68 -12.03 -24.37 16.31
C VAL A 68 -12.76 -25.71 16.21
N ASP A 69 -12.19 -26.67 15.47
CA ASP A 69 -12.69 -28.04 15.42
C ASP A 69 -12.57 -28.66 16.81
N PRO A 70 -13.68 -29.05 17.47
CA PRO A 70 -13.64 -29.58 18.82
C PRO A 70 -12.93 -30.92 18.92
N GLU A 71 -12.82 -31.68 17.83
CA GLU A 71 -12.14 -32.98 17.79
C GLU A 71 -10.62 -32.83 17.56
N LYS A 72 -10.23 -31.87 16.72
CA LYS A 72 -8.82 -31.67 16.33
C LYS A 72 -8.14 -30.51 17.03
N GLY A 73 -8.93 -29.57 17.57
CA GLY A 73 -8.40 -28.32 18.13
C GLY A 73 -7.75 -27.39 17.11
N GLU A 74 -8.02 -27.56 15.83
CA GLU A 74 -7.41 -26.80 14.71
C GLU A 74 -8.41 -25.85 14.07
N HIS A 75 -7.91 -24.78 13.44
CA HIS A 75 -8.75 -23.92 12.63
C HIS A 75 -9.18 -24.60 11.33
N TYR A 76 -10.43 -24.37 10.93
CA TYR A 76 -11.03 -25.01 9.76
C TYR A 76 -10.54 -24.51 8.39
N TYR A 77 -9.97 -23.31 8.30
CA TYR A 77 -9.80 -22.59 7.01
C TYR A 77 -8.39 -22.53 6.46
N ASP A 78 -7.50 -23.36 6.96
CA ASP A 78 -6.05 -23.23 6.69
C ASP A 78 -5.70 -23.27 5.20
N LEU A 79 -6.25 -24.22 4.44
CA LEU A 79 -5.88 -24.41 3.03
C LEU A 79 -6.30 -23.22 2.14
N LEU A 80 -7.53 -22.75 2.27
CA LEU A 80 -8.02 -21.65 1.41
C LEU A 80 -7.24 -20.35 1.66
N SER A 81 -6.99 -20.01 2.90
CA SER A 81 -6.16 -18.85 3.27
C SER A 81 -4.72 -19.00 2.76
N ARG A 82 -4.16 -20.18 2.90
CA ARG A 82 -2.80 -20.51 2.46
C ARG A 82 -2.61 -20.30 0.96
N VAL A 83 -3.53 -20.79 0.15
CA VAL A 83 -3.51 -20.62 -1.32
C VAL A 83 -3.79 -19.18 -1.70
N SER A 84 -4.82 -18.58 -1.10
CA SER A 84 -5.23 -17.20 -1.41
C SER A 84 -4.13 -16.19 -1.12
N ASN A 85 -3.42 -16.31 0.00
CA ASN A 85 -2.33 -15.41 0.35
C ASN A 85 -1.19 -15.49 -0.67
N VAL A 86 -0.79 -16.70 -1.06
CA VAL A 86 0.27 -16.89 -2.07
C VAL A 86 -0.16 -16.34 -3.42
N PHE A 87 -1.34 -16.72 -3.90
CA PHE A 87 -1.85 -16.30 -5.19
C PHE A 87 -2.00 -14.78 -5.29
N SER A 88 -2.60 -14.16 -4.29
CA SER A 88 -2.79 -12.70 -4.22
C SER A 88 -1.47 -11.94 -4.26
N CYS A 89 -0.49 -12.38 -3.46
CA CYS A 89 0.85 -11.77 -3.47
C CYS A 89 1.52 -11.91 -4.85
N MET A 90 1.41 -13.07 -5.48
CA MET A 90 2.02 -13.31 -6.80
C MET A 90 1.32 -12.55 -7.92
N MET A 91 0.00 -12.35 -7.84
CA MET A 91 -0.74 -11.54 -8.82
C MET A 91 -0.22 -10.10 -8.91
N SER A 92 0.27 -9.55 -7.81
CA SER A 92 0.81 -8.19 -7.78
C SER A 92 2.31 -8.13 -8.06
N ALA A 93 3.07 -9.13 -7.59
CA ALA A 93 4.52 -9.10 -7.62
C ALA A 93 5.17 -9.85 -8.79
N GLU A 94 4.53 -10.88 -9.32
CA GLU A 94 5.08 -11.76 -10.36
C GLU A 94 3.98 -12.39 -11.21
N THR A 95 3.14 -11.57 -11.85
CA THR A 95 2.03 -12.06 -12.67
C THR A 95 2.47 -12.40 -14.11
N CYS A 96 1.65 -13.19 -14.78
CA CYS A 96 1.75 -13.50 -16.20
C CYS A 96 0.34 -13.70 -16.76
N ASP A 97 0.21 -13.80 -18.09
CA ASP A 97 -1.10 -13.93 -18.76
C ASP A 97 -1.88 -15.14 -18.25
N GLU A 98 -1.21 -16.28 -18.04
CA GLU A 98 -1.83 -17.51 -17.52
C GLU A 98 -2.32 -17.34 -16.08
N MET A 99 -1.59 -16.59 -15.24
CA MET A 99 -2.04 -16.24 -13.88
C MET A 99 -3.27 -15.34 -13.91
N GLU A 100 -3.31 -14.38 -14.81
CA GLU A 100 -4.47 -13.50 -15.01
C GLU A 100 -5.71 -14.30 -15.44
N GLU A 101 -5.55 -15.30 -16.30
CA GLU A 101 -6.63 -16.20 -16.69
C GLU A 101 -7.16 -17.01 -15.49
N ILE A 102 -6.29 -17.53 -14.64
CA ILE A 102 -6.68 -18.21 -13.40
C ILE A 102 -7.45 -17.24 -12.48
N ALA A 103 -6.95 -16.01 -12.33
CA ALA A 103 -7.60 -14.97 -11.51
C ALA A 103 -9.02 -14.65 -12.03
N GLN A 104 -9.18 -14.48 -13.34
CA GLN A 104 -10.49 -14.24 -13.98
C GLN A 104 -11.46 -15.40 -13.75
N LYS A 105 -10.99 -16.63 -13.82
CA LYS A 105 -11.78 -17.82 -13.57
C LYS A 105 -12.18 -17.95 -12.10
N MET A 106 -11.24 -17.73 -11.21
CA MET A 106 -11.43 -17.95 -9.78
C MET A 106 -12.16 -16.81 -9.07
N SER A 107 -12.08 -15.59 -9.55
CA SER A 107 -12.70 -14.43 -8.91
C SER A 107 -14.19 -14.57 -8.64
N PRO A 108 -15.04 -14.94 -9.62
CA PRO A 108 -16.47 -15.14 -9.35
C PRO A 108 -16.73 -16.33 -8.41
N ILE A 109 -15.93 -17.38 -8.50
CA ILE A 109 -16.07 -18.57 -7.64
C ILE A 109 -15.75 -18.22 -6.17
N LEU A 110 -14.67 -17.48 -5.94
CA LEU A 110 -14.26 -17.04 -4.60
C LEU A 110 -15.26 -16.03 -4.01
N THR A 111 -15.77 -15.12 -4.83
CA THR A 111 -16.81 -14.14 -4.41
C THR A 111 -18.10 -14.86 -4.04
N LYS A 112 -18.51 -15.82 -4.85
CA LYS A 112 -19.69 -16.67 -4.53
C LYS A 112 -19.49 -17.40 -3.20
N HIS A 113 -18.34 -18.02 -3.00
CA HIS A 113 -18.03 -18.72 -1.76
C HIS A 113 -18.08 -17.78 -0.54
N ALA A 114 -17.44 -16.60 -0.63
CA ALA A 114 -17.50 -15.60 0.44
C ALA A 114 -18.94 -15.19 0.78
N ASN A 115 -19.76 -14.96 -0.24
CA ASN A 115 -21.17 -14.64 -0.08
C ASN A 115 -21.97 -15.83 0.51
N ASP A 116 -21.68 -17.05 0.11
CA ASP A 116 -22.33 -18.25 0.66
C ASP A 116 -22.08 -18.37 2.19
N ILE A 117 -20.91 -17.98 2.65
CA ILE A 117 -20.58 -17.94 4.09
C ILE A 117 -21.32 -16.79 4.78
N THR A 118 -21.14 -15.55 4.30
CA THR A 118 -21.65 -14.34 4.99
C THR A 118 -23.19 -14.22 4.93
N LEU A 119 -23.83 -14.83 3.93
CA LEU A 119 -25.27 -14.85 3.77
C LEU A 119 -25.94 -16.13 4.31
N ASN A 120 -25.15 -17.03 4.91
CA ASN A 120 -25.70 -18.24 5.53
C ASN A 120 -26.49 -17.89 6.79
N LYS A 121 -27.80 -18.02 6.71
CA LYS A 121 -28.73 -17.64 7.78
C LYS A 121 -28.46 -18.41 9.09
N LYS A 122 -28.27 -19.71 9.00
CA LYS A 122 -28.04 -20.56 10.18
C LYS A 122 -26.72 -20.22 10.88
N LEU A 123 -25.68 -19.94 10.10
CA LEU A 123 -24.39 -19.50 10.64
C LEU A 123 -24.54 -18.14 11.35
N PHE A 124 -25.22 -17.19 10.73
CA PHE A 124 -25.46 -15.88 11.32
C PHE A 124 -26.29 -15.96 12.61
N GLU A 125 -27.32 -16.80 12.65
CA GLU A 125 -28.13 -17.03 13.86
C GLU A 125 -27.27 -17.53 15.03
N ARG A 126 -26.30 -18.40 14.78
CA ARG A 126 -25.35 -18.87 15.80
C ARG A 126 -24.43 -17.74 16.26
N ILE A 127 -23.87 -16.95 15.33
CA ILE A 127 -23.01 -15.82 15.65
C ILE A 127 -23.78 -14.77 16.47
N LYS A 128 -25.01 -14.43 16.04
CA LYS A 128 -25.88 -13.53 16.77
C LYS A 128 -26.22 -14.00 18.17
N PHE A 129 -26.46 -15.30 18.34
CA PHE A 129 -26.72 -15.90 19.66
C PHE A 129 -25.52 -15.68 20.58
N VAL A 130 -24.29 -15.94 20.13
CA VAL A 130 -23.07 -15.72 20.92
C VAL A 130 -22.86 -14.24 21.23
N HIS A 131 -23.14 -13.37 20.26
CA HIS A 131 -23.05 -11.93 20.45
C HIS A 131 -24.00 -11.42 21.53
N ASP A 132 -25.26 -11.88 21.51
CA ASP A 132 -26.28 -11.44 22.46
C ASP A 132 -26.16 -12.15 23.83
N HIS A 133 -25.60 -13.38 23.85
CA HIS A 133 -25.50 -14.23 25.05
C HIS A 133 -24.11 -14.87 25.16
N PRO A 134 -23.05 -14.11 25.46
CA PRO A 134 -21.74 -14.70 25.66
C PRO A 134 -21.78 -15.77 26.77
N ASN A 135 -21.18 -16.94 26.50
CA ASN A 135 -21.19 -18.07 27.42
C ASN A 135 -20.29 -17.89 28.65
N ARG A 136 -19.42 -16.89 28.63
CA ARG A 136 -18.50 -16.51 29.70
C ARG A 136 -18.02 -15.08 29.53
N GLU A 137 -17.29 -14.57 30.50
CA GLU A 137 -16.57 -13.30 30.33
C GLU A 137 -15.47 -13.47 29.27
N LEU A 138 -15.46 -12.56 28.30
CA LEU A 138 -14.50 -12.52 27.19
C LEU A 138 -13.37 -11.56 27.49
N THR A 139 -12.15 -11.90 27.03
CA THR A 139 -11.03 -10.95 27.03
C THR A 139 -11.32 -9.80 26.05
N PRO A 140 -10.63 -8.65 26.15
CA PRO A 140 -10.80 -7.56 25.19
C PRO A 140 -10.58 -7.99 23.73
N GLU A 141 -9.60 -8.83 23.46
CA GLU A 141 -9.34 -9.38 22.12
C GLU A 141 -10.47 -10.30 21.64
N GLU A 142 -10.94 -11.21 22.50
CA GLU A 142 -12.08 -12.09 22.17
C GLU A 142 -13.35 -11.29 21.91
N LYS A 143 -13.61 -10.25 22.71
CA LYS A 143 -14.75 -9.34 22.49
C LYS A 143 -14.61 -8.61 21.16
N MET A 144 -13.41 -8.12 20.82
CA MET A 144 -13.16 -7.48 19.53
C MET A 144 -13.42 -8.43 18.37
N LEU A 145 -12.97 -9.70 18.48
CA LEU A 145 -13.24 -10.71 17.45
C LEU A 145 -14.73 -10.98 17.29
N LEU A 146 -15.46 -11.11 18.40
CA LEU A 146 -16.90 -11.31 18.40
C LEU A 146 -17.63 -10.13 17.73
N ASP A 147 -17.32 -8.90 18.15
CA ASP A 147 -17.97 -7.70 17.64
C ASP A 147 -17.65 -7.50 16.14
N THR A 148 -16.40 -7.67 15.74
CA THR A 148 -15.99 -7.55 14.33
C THR A 148 -16.58 -8.66 13.46
N SER A 149 -16.71 -9.88 13.97
CA SER A 149 -17.35 -10.99 13.26
C SER A 149 -18.83 -10.72 13.05
N TYR A 150 -19.56 -10.34 14.10
CA TYR A 150 -20.97 -9.99 14.02
C TYR A 150 -21.20 -8.83 13.05
N ASP A 151 -20.48 -7.72 13.23
CA ASP A 151 -20.58 -6.55 12.36
C ASP A 151 -20.21 -6.88 10.91
N GLY A 152 -19.19 -7.72 10.71
CA GLY A 152 -18.77 -8.18 9.38
C GLY A 152 -19.91 -8.90 8.64
N PHE A 153 -20.62 -9.78 9.30
CA PHE A 153 -21.79 -10.47 8.73
C PHE A 153 -22.92 -9.49 8.43
N VAL A 154 -23.27 -8.60 9.36
CA VAL A 154 -24.31 -7.58 9.15
C VAL A 154 -23.97 -6.68 7.97
N ARG A 155 -22.75 -6.20 7.90
CA ARG A 155 -22.27 -5.33 6.81
C ARG A 155 -22.13 -6.06 5.47
N SER A 156 -22.07 -7.37 5.49
CA SER A 156 -22.08 -8.23 4.30
C SER A 156 -23.48 -8.73 3.92
N GLY A 157 -24.54 -8.21 4.54
CA GLY A 157 -25.90 -8.46 4.15
C GLY A 157 -26.64 -9.55 4.91
N ALA A 158 -26.15 -10.01 6.06
CA ALA A 158 -26.78 -11.10 6.83
C ALA A 158 -28.21 -10.80 7.30
N LEU A 159 -28.58 -9.53 7.47
CA LEU A 159 -29.93 -9.09 7.85
C LEU A 159 -30.87 -8.87 6.66
N LEU A 160 -30.40 -9.01 5.43
CA LEU A 160 -31.22 -8.85 4.23
C LEU A 160 -32.19 -10.03 4.09
N ASP A 161 -33.33 -9.75 3.42
CA ASP A 161 -34.24 -10.80 2.92
C ASP A 161 -33.59 -11.54 1.73
N GLU A 162 -34.24 -12.58 1.23
CA GLU A 162 -33.70 -13.40 0.15
C GLU A 162 -33.52 -12.62 -1.17
N GLU A 163 -34.43 -11.70 -1.49
CA GLU A 163 -34.29 -10.82 -2.65
C GLU A 163 -33.07 -9.88 -2.50
N GLY A 164 -32.93 -9.28 -1.32
CA GLY A 164 -31.76 -8.43 -1.00
C GLY A 164 -30.44 -9.19 -1.05
N LYS A 165 -30.40 -10.42 -0.55
CA LYS A 165 -29.21 -11.27 -0.61
C LYS A 165 -28.81 -11.61 -2.05
N GLU A 166 -29.79 -11.93 -2.91
CA GLU A 166 -29.50 -12.20 -4.33
C GLU A 166 -28.97 -10.95 -5.03
N LYS A 167 -29.56 -9.79 -4.77
CA LYS A 167 -29.06 -8.51 -5.30
C LYS A 167 -27.64 -8.21 -4.83
N LEU A 168 -27.33 -8.47 -3.58
CA LEU A 168 -25.98 -8.30 -3.05
C LEU A 168 -24.97 -9.22 -3.75
N ARG A 169 -25.34 -10.47 -4.01
CA ARG A 169 -24.52 -11.43 -4.78
C ARG A 169 -24.17 -10.89 -6.16
N GLU A 170 -25.19 -10.41 -6.90
CA GLU A 170 -24.99 -9.82 -8.22
C GLU A 170 -24.03 -8.63 -8.18
N LEU A 171 -24.21 -7.70 -7.23
CA LEU A 171 -23.39 -6.49 -7.11
C LEU A 171 -21.95 -6.81 -6.74
N THR A 172 -21.73 -7.71 -5.79
CA THR A 172 -20.36 -8.06 -5.33
C THR A 172 -19.61 -8.86 -6.37
N GLU A 173 -20.27 -9.75 -7.11
CA GLU A 173 -19.65 -10.50 -8.20
C GLU A 173 -19.23 -9.56 -9.34
N GLU A 174 -20.11 -8.66 -9.78
CA GLU A 174 -19.80 -7.67 -10.80
C GLU A 174 -18.64 -6.75 -10.36
N ALA A 175 -18.65 -6.27 -9.11
CA ALA A 175 -17.59 -5.44 -8.58
C ALA A 175 -16.23 -6.15 -8.58
N SER A 176 -16.19 -7.42 -8.20
CA SER A 176 -14.96 -8.22 -8.21
C SER A 176 -14.37 -8.37 -9.60
N MET A 177 -15.20 -8.62 -10.61
CA MET A 177 -14.76 -8.72 -12.00
C MET A 177 -14.27 -7.37 -12.55
N LEU A 178 -14.95 -6.28 -12.23
CA LEU A 178 -14.57 -4.95 -12.70
C LEU A 178 -13.29 -4.43 -12.04
N THR A 179 -13.06 -4.68 -10.77
CA THR A 179 -11.80 -4.31 -10.09
C THR A 179 -10.61 -5.07 -10.66
N LEU A 180 -10.78 -6.36 -10.95
CA LEU A 180 -9.76 -7.15 -11.61
C LEU A 180 -9.45 -6.62 -13.02
N GLN A 181 -10.47 -6.35 -13.82
CA GLN A 181 -10.32 -5.81 -15.18
C GLN A 181 -9.66 -4.42 -15.15
N PHE A 182 -10.03 -3.57 -14.20
CA PHE A 182 -9.39 -2.26 -13.99
C PHE A 182 -7.88 -2.41 -13.83
N SER A 183 -7.46 -3.29 -12.93
CA SER A 183 -6.03 -3.51 -12.61
C SER A 183 -5.26 -4.11 -13.79
N GLN A 184 -5.84 -5.07 -14.48
CA GLN A 184 -5.23 -5.68 -15.67
C GLN A 184 -5.08 -4.69 -16.82
N ASN A 185 -6.11 -3.87 -17.08
CA ASN A 185 -6.06 -2.81 -18.10
C ASN A 185 -4.96 -1.80 -17.78
N LEU A 186 -4.87 -1.36 -16.53
CA LEU A 186 -3.86 -0.38 -16.11
C LEU A 186 -2.44 -0.94 -16.28
N LEU A 187 -2.20 -2.18 -15.88
CA LEU A 187 -0.89 -2.81 -16.05
C LEU A 187 -0.50 -2.92 -17.52
N LYS A 188 -1.40 -3.38 -18.37
CA LYS A 188 -1.16 -3.53 -19.83
C LYS A 188 -0.85 -2.18 -20.49
N GLU A 189 -1.66 -1.17 -20.21
CA GLU A 189 -1.50 0.16 -20.79
C GLU A 189 -0.19 0.82 -20.34
N ASN A 190 0.17 0.71 -19.06
CA ASN A 190 1.45 1.24 -18.55
C ASN A 190 2.66 0.56 -19.19
N LYS A 191 2.60 -0.74 -19.42
CA LYS A 191 3.72 -1.51 -20.00
C LYS A 191 3.79 -1.42 -21.53
N ALA A 192 2.73 -1.00 -22.18
CA ALA A 192 2.69 -0.88 -23.64
C ALA A 192 3.46 0.34 -24.16
N PHE A 193 3.58 1.41 -23.37
CA PHE A 193 4.25 2.65 -23.81
C PHE A 193 5.77 2.55 -23.65
N THR A 194 6.48 2.93 -24.72
CA THR A 194 7.93 3.18 -24.68
C THR A 194 8.27 4.44 -25.47
N LEU A 195 9.23 5.21 -24.98
CA LEU A 195 9.86 6.29 -25.71
C LEU A 195 11.25 5.81 -26.15
N HIS A 196 11.40 5.53 -27.43
CA HIS A 196 12.65 5.08 -28.03
C HIS A 196 13.44 6.24 -28.62
N ILE A 197 14.63 6.49 -28.09
CA ILE A 197 15.55 7.54 -28.52
C ILE A 197 16.79 6.91 -29.13
N THR A 198 17.18 7.35 -30.31
CA THR A 198 18.40 6.91 -31.00
C THR A 198 19.40 8.04 -31.22
N ASP A 199 18.98 9.29 -31.08
CA ASP A 199 19.84 10.49 -31.16
C ASP A 199 20.28 10.90 -29.75
N GLU A 200 21.58 10.78 -29.49
CA GLU A 200 22.16 11.13 -28.19
C GLU A 200 21.92 12.58 -27.76
N ALA A 201 21.77 13.51 -28.73
CA ALA A 201 21.44 14.91 -28.45
C ALA A 201 20.09 15.08 -27.73
N GLN A 202 19.16 14.15 -27.94
CA GLN A 202 17.84 14.16 -27.27
C GLN A 202 17.89 13.69 -25.80
N LEU A 203 19.05 13.26 -25.32
CA LEU A 203 19.28 12.88 -23.92
C LEU A 203 19.77 14.04 -23.05
N ASP A 204 19.90 15.23 -23.64
CA ASP A 204 20.45 16.41 -22.94
C ASP A 204 19.74 16.68 -21.61
N GLY A 205 20.52 16.91 -20.58
CA GLY A 205 20.06 17.16 -19.20
C GLY A 205 19.86 15.92 -18.36
N LEU A 206 19.72 14.74 -18.96
CA LEU A 206 19.50 13.48 -18.22
C LEU A 206 20.76 13.07 -17.45
N PRO A 207 20.60 12.59 -16.20
CA PRO A 207 21.72 12.04 -15.44
C PRO A 207 22.22 10.73 -16.05
N GLU A 208 23.49 10.39 -15.82
CA GLU A 208 24.13 9.17 -16.34
C GLU A 208 23.39 7.90 -15.89
N THR A 209 22.85 7.88 -14.67
CA THR A 209 22.04 6.76 -14.16
C THR A 209 20.79 6.52 -15.01
N ALA A 210 20.09 7.59 -15.41
CA ALA A 210 18.90 7.48 -16.26
C ALA A 210 19.25 7.01 -17.68
N LYS A 211 20.36 7.53 -18.25
CA LYS A 211 20.86 7.10 -19.57
C LYS A 211 21.26 5.63 -19.57
N ALA A 212 21.99 5.20 -18.53
CA ALA A 212 22.43 3.81 -18.39
C ALA A 212 21.26 2.84 -18.25
N ALA A 213 20.25 3.20 -17.45
CA ALA A 213 19.02 2.41 -17.30
C ALA A 213 18.24 2.31 -18.61
N ALA A 214 18.12 3.41 -19.35
CA ALA A 214 17.44 3.43 -20.65
C ALA A 214 18.18 2.62 -21.72
N ALA A 215 19.52 2.67 -21.73
CA ALA A 215 20.36 1.85 -22.61
C ALA A 215 20.20 0.34 -22.30
N HIS A 216 20.14 -0.02 -21.01
CA HIS A 216 19.89 -1.38 -20.59
C HIS A 216 18.52 -1.89 -21.04
N THR A 217 17.48 -1.08 -20.88
CA THR A 217 16.13 -1.41 -21.34
C THR A 217 16.09 -1.63 -22.86
N ALA A 218 16.79 -0.78 -23.64
CA ALA A 218 16.90 -0.96 -25.10
C ALA A 218 17.58 -2.27 -25.46
N LYS A 219 18.66 -2.62 -24.76
CA LYS A 219 19.39 -3.89 -24.96
C LYS A 219 18.51 -5.12 -24.65
N GLU A 220 17.75 -5.06 -23.55
CA GLU A 220 16.79 -6.13 -23.20
C GLU A 220 15.73 -6.35 -24.29
N GLN A 221 15.37 -5.28 -25.02
CA GLN A 221 14.41 -5.31 -26.13
C GLN A 221 15.10 -5.51 -27.51
N GLU A 222 16.38 -5.83 -27.53
CA GLU A 222 17.17 -6.01 -28.76
C GLU A 222 17.13 -4.79 -29.70
N LYS A 223 17.14 -3.58 -29.10
CA LYS A 223 17.13 -2.30 -29.82
C LYS A 223 18.38 -1.49 -29.53
N GLU A 224 18.79 -0.68 -30.50
CA GLU A 224 19.86 0.31 -30.33
C GLU A 224 19.32 1.56 -29.62
N GLY A 225 20.20 2.30 -28.97
CA GLY A 225 19.86 3.58 -28.31
C GLY A 225 19.31 3.42 -26.90
N TRP A 226 18.27 4.13 -26.59
CA TRP A 226 17.72 4.28 -25.24
C TRP A 226 16.20 4.15 -25.26
N ILE A 227 15.65 3.42 -24.30
CA ILE A 227 14.21 3.27 -24.13
C ILE A 227 13.81 3.72 -22.74
N PHE A 228 12.90 4.71 -22.69
CA PHE A 228 12.25 5.19 -21.47
C PHE A 228 10.84 4.61 -21.38
N THR A 229 10.42 4.30 -20.16
CA THR A 229 9.12 3.71 -19.86
C THR A 229 8.33 4.57 -18.89
N LEU A 230 7.11 4.16 -18.57
CA LEU A 230 6.29 4.82 -17.54
C LEU A 230 6.56 4.33 -16.12
N ASP A 231 7.49 3.40 -15.93
CA ASP A 231 7.96 3.01 -14.60
C ASP A 231 8.60 4.21 -13.90
N TYR A 232 8.35 4.35 -12.61
CA TYR A 232 8.80 5.52 -11.85
C TYR A 232 10.29 5.84 -12.01
N PRO A 233 11.23 4.87 -11.91
CA PRO A 233 12.66 5.18 -12.07
C PRO A 233 13.07 5.65 -13.47
N SER A 234 12.26 5.41 -14.48
CA SER A 234 12.45 5.89 -15.85
C SER A 234 11.74 7.23 -16.07
N TYR A 235 10.49 7.32 -15.66
CA TYR A 235 9.62 8.49 -15.86
C TYR A 235 10.06 9.71 -15.04
N SER A 236 10.30 9.54 -13.74
CA SER A 236 10.59 10.65 -12.84
C SER A 236 11.88 11.42 -13.21
N PRO A 237 13.03 10.77 -13.44
CA PRO A 237 14.22 11.50 -13.89
C PRO A 237 14.03 12.19 -15.23
N PHE A 238 13.29 11.58 -16.15
CA PHE A 238 13.02 12.20 -17.44
C PHE A 238 12.26 13.53 -17.29
N MET A 239 11.21 13.54 -16.48
CA MET A 239 10.41 14.75 -16.22
C MET A 239 11.18 15.82 -15.43
N THR A 240 12.11 15.40 -14.60
CA THR A 240 12.91 16.30 -13.75
C THR A 240 14.05 16.95 -14.50
N TYR A 241 14.75 16.18 -15.35
CA TYR A 241 16.05 16.60 -15.89
C TYR A 241 16.09 16.85 -17.38
N SER A 242 15.23 16.20 -18.17
CA SER A 242 15.29 16.35 -19.64
C SER A 242 15.06 17.79 -20.07
N THR A 243 15.97 18.35 -20.88
CA THR A 243 15.83 19.67 -21.51
C THR A 243 14.90 19.63 -22.72
N GLN A 244 14.54 18.43 -23.19
CA GLN A 244 13.68 18.23 -24.35
C GLN A 244 12.21 18.39 -23.96
N ARG A 245 11.70 19.62 -24.00
CA ARG A 245 10.33 19.95 -23.57
C ARG A 245 9.26 19.11 -24.27
N GLU A 246 9.41 18.91 -25.58
CA GLU A 246 8.44 18.12 -26.36
C GLU A 246 8.44 16.64 -25.96
N LEU A 247 9.59 16.07 -25.61
CA LEU A 247 9.69 14.70 -25.10
C LEU A 247 9.12 14.58 -23.68
N ARG A 248 9.32 15.58 -22.82
CA ARG A 248 8.65 15.64 -21.52
C ARG A 248 7.13 15.66 -21.69
N LYS A 249 6.62 16.44 -22.64
CA LYS A 249 5.19 16.46 -22.97
C LYS A 249 4.69 15.09 -23.39
N GLN A 250 5.42 14.39 -24.27
CA GLN A 250 5.04 13.04 -24.70
C GLN A 250 4.98 12.06 -23.53
N MET A 251 5.99 12.05 -22.65
CA MET A 251 6.02 11.21 -21.45
C MET A 251 4.88 11.55 -20.50
N TYR A 252 4.66 12.85 -20.24
CA TYR A 252 3.58 13.31 -19.38
C TYR A 252 2.20 12.91 -19.91
N MET A 253 1.94 13.15 -21.18
CA MET A 253 0.66 12.79 -21.81
C MET A 253 0.45 11.28 -21.81
N ALA A 254 1.47 10.49 -22.13
CA ALA A 254 1.38 9.04 -22.10
C ALA A 254 0.98 8.53 -20.71
N ARG A 255 1.62 9.04 -19.65
CA ARG A 255 1.32 8.62 -18.28
C ARG A 255 -0.06 9.08 -17.80
N ASN A 256 -0.48 10.27 -18.16
CA ASN A 256 -1.70 10.90 -17.63
C ASN A 256 -2.94 10.66 -18.50
N THR A 257 -2.82 9.90 -19.58
CA THR A 257 -3.93 9.49 -20.46
C THR A 257 -4.09 7.97 -20.55
N VAL A 258 -3.36 7.19 -19.76
CA VAL A 258 -3.51 5.73 -19.73
C VAL A 258 -4.97 5.36 -19.46
N CYS A 259 -5.45 4.30 -20.08
CA CYS A 259 -6.80 3.79 -19.92
C CYS A 259 -7.94 4.77 -20.27
N THR A 260 -7.65 5.81 -21.07
CA THR A 260 -8.65 6.74 -21.63
C THR A 260 -8.89 6.57 -23.13
N HIS A 261 -8.12 5.71 -23.79
CA HIS A 261 -8.16 5.53 -25.24
C HIS A 261 -9.31 4.61 -25.66
N ASP A 262 -9.75 4.73 -26.90
CA ASP A 262 -10.78 3.86 -27.48
C ASP A 262 -10.19 2.49 -27.83
N ASN A 263 -9.95 1.69 -26.81
CA ASN A 263 -9.44 0.33 -26.89
C ASN A 263 -9.97 -0.52 -25.72
N GLU A 264 -9.57 -1.79 -25.68
CA GLU A 264 -10.00 -2.75 -24.65
C GLU A 264 -9.52 -2.40 -23.23
N GLN A 265 -8.49 -1.56 -23.09
CA GLN A 265 -7.92 -1.14 -21.82
C GLN A 265 -8.54 0.17 -21.28
N ASN A 266 -9.63 0.65 -21.85
CA ASN A 266 -10.32 1.83 -21.39
C ASN A 266 -11.04 1.57 -20.06
N ASN A 267 -10.74 2.37 -19.03
CA ASN A 267 -11.32 2.23 -17.70
C ASN A 267 -12.43 3.25 -17.37
N LEU A 268 -12.80 4.14 -18.28
CA LEU A 268 -13.78 5.20 -17.99
C LEU A 268 -15.16 4.63 -17.57
N GLU A 269 -15.72 3.72 -18.35
CA GLU A 269 -17.02 3.10 -18.01
C GLU A 269 -16.90 2.14 -16.81
N ILE A 270 -15.77 1.46 -16.65
CA ILE A 270 -15.49 0.62 -15.48
C ILE A 270 -15.55 1.44 -14.20
N CYS A 271 -14.89 2.61 -14.16
CA CYS A 271 -14.91 3.51 -13.02
C CYS A 271 -16.33 3.99 -12.70
N LYS A 272 -17.06 4.44 -13.71
CA LYS A 272 -18.46 4.89 -13.55
C LYS A 272 -19.34 3.76 -12.98
N ARG A 273 -19.18 2.55 -13.50
CA ARG A 273 -19.95 1.40 -13.01
C ARG A 273 -19.56 1.03 -11.58
N LEU A 274 -18.26 1.05 -11.22
CA LEU A 274 -17.79 0.78 -9.85
C LEU A 274 -18.37 1.78 -8.85
N VAL A 275 -18.37 3.07 -9.18
CA VAL A 275 -18.97 4.11 -8.32
C VAL A 275 -20.47 3.81 -8.07
N ASN A 276 -21.20 3.48 -9.11
CA ASN A 276 -22.63 3.16 -9.01
C ASN A 276 -22.89 1.84 -8.26
N LEU A 277 -22.10 0.79 -8.52
CA LEU A 277 -22.19 -0.48 -7.81
C LEU A 277 -22.01 -0.31 -6.30
N ARG A 278 -21.03 0.47 -5.89
CA ARG A 278 -20.74 0.73 -4.48
C ARG A 278 -21.85 1.54 -3.81
N ARG A 279 -22.43 2.52 -4.51
CA ARG A 279 -23.61 3.24 -4.02
C ARG A 279 -24.80 2.29 -3.86
N GLU A 280 -25.10 1.48 -4.88
CA GLU A 280 -26.20 0.50 -4.84
C GLU A 280 -26.02 -0.49 -3.69
N LEU A 281 -24.81 -0.99 -3.48
CA LEU A 281 -24.47 -1.87 -2.37
C LEU A 281 -24.71 -1.20 -1.01
N ALA A 282 -24.22 0.01 -0.82
CA ALA A 282 -24.40 0.76 0.43
C ALA A 282 -25.89 1.01 0.71
N GLN A 283 -26.66 1.41 -0.30
CA GLN A 283 -28.09 1.67 -0.16
C GLN A 283 -28.88 0.39 0.12
N LEU A 284 -28.50 -0.72 -0.48
CA LEU A 284 -29.05 -2.03 -0.16
C LEU A 284 -28.86 -2.39 1.31
N LEU A 285 -27.71 -2.03 1.89
CA LEU A 285 -27.35 -2.25 3.29
C LEU A 285 -27.89 -1.17 4.26
N GLY A 286 -28.71 -0.23 3.77
CA GLY A 286 -29.38 0.78 4.59
C GLY A 286 -28.58 2.07 4.80
N PHE A 287 -27.53 2.31 4.03
CA PHE A 287 -26.74 3.54 4.06
C PHE A 287 -27.09 4.45 2.87
N GLU A 288 -27.07 5.74 3.07
CA GLU A 288 -27.39 6.70 2.01
C GLU A 288 -26.29 6.77 0.95
N THR A 289 -25.03 6.67 1.38
CA THR A 289 -23.85 6.69 0.50
C THR A 289 -22.87 5.58 0.85
N TYR A 290 -21.99 5.27 -0.09
CA TYR A 290 -20.89 4.32 0.16
C TYR A 290 -19.91 4.82 1.23
N ALA A 291 -19.65 6.14 1.26
CA ALA A 291 -18.82 6.75 2.29
C ALA A 291 -19.42 6.56 3.70
N ASP A 292 -20.74 6.74 3.87
CA ASP A 292 -21.41 6.48 5.16
C ASP A 292 -21.24 5.02 5.60
N TYR A 293 -21.35 4.09 4.66
CA TYR A 293 -21.11 2.67 4.91
C TYR A 293 -19.68 2.38 5.37
N VAL A 294 -18.67 2.89 4.64
CA VAL A 294 -17.27 2.66 4.96
C VAL A 294 -16.85 3.31 6.27
N LEU A 295 -17.19 4.58 6.45
CA LEU A 295 -16.67 5.40 7.55
C LEU A 295 -17.22 5.03 8.93
N ARG A 296 -18.32 4.29 8.98
CA ARG A 296 -18.87 3.82 10.25
C ARG A 296 -17.86 3.01 11.08
N HIS A 297 -16.93 2.32 10.42
CA HIS A 297 -15.86 1.54 11.04
C HIS A 297 -14.48 2.15 10.75
N ARG A 298 -14.37 3.46 10.96
CA ARG A 298 -13.12 4.22 10.87
C ARG A 298 -13.00 5.15 12.08
N MET A 299 -11.78 5.57 12.40
CA MET A 299 -11.53 6.59 13.44
C MET A 299 -12.27 7.90 13.13
N ALA A 300 -12.29 8.31 11.86
CA ALA A 300 -13.02 9.48 11.38
C ALA A 300 -14.53 9.39 11.61
N SER A 301 -15.10 8.19 11.58
CA SER A 301 -16.48 7.83 11.90
C SER A 301 -17.58 8.33 10.96
N ASN A 302 -17.41 9.45 10.27
CA ASN A 302 -18.39 10.03 9.36
C ASN A 302 -17.75 10.96 8.31
N THR A 303 -18.53 11.33 7.30
CA THR A 303 -18.07 12.20 6.20
C THR A 303 -17.74 13.62 6.66
N GLU A 304 -18.44 14.13 7.66
CA GLU A 304 -18.21 15.48 8.20
C GLU A 304 -16.78 15.61 8.76
N HIS A 305 -16.33 14.63 9.52
CA HIS A 305 -14.97 14.62 10.08
C HIS A 305 -13.90 14.51 8.99
N VAL A 306 -14.16 13.74 7.93
CA VAL A 306 -13.24 13.65 6.79
C VAL A 306 -13.14 14.98 6.07
N TYR A 307 -14.25 15.59 5.73
CA TYR A 307 -14.25 16.91 5.07
C TYR A 307 -13.68 18.00 5.95
N LYS A 308 -13.91 17.93 7.27
CA LYS A 308 -13.27 18.87 8.21
C LYS A 308 -11.76 18.78 8.11
N LEU A 309 -11.17 17.58 8.17
CA LEU A 309 -9.73 17.41 8.02
C LEU A 309 -9.23 17.96 6.68
N LEU A 310 -9.87 17.59 5.56
CA LEU A 310 -9.46 18.02 4.23
C LEU A 310 -9.56 19.56 4.07
N ASN A 311 -10.63 20.16 4.55
CA ASN A 311 -10.83 21.61 4.47
C ASN A 311 -9.88 22.37 5.40
N ASP A 312 -9.63 21.89 6.61
CA ASP A 312 -8.65 22.48 7.54
C ASP A 312 -7.25 22.48 6.93
N LEU A 313 -6.87 21.40 6.26
CA LEU A 313 -5.60 21.31 5.54
C LEU A 313 -5.53 22.27 4.34
N ILE A 314 -6.60 22.39 3.57
CA ILE A 314 -6.67 23.37 2.47
C ILE A 314 -6.48 24.78 3.01
N GLU A 315 -7.23 25.16 4.04
CA GLU A 315 -7.14 26.49 4.64
C GLU A 315 -5.71 26.79 5.15
N ALA A 316 -5.10 25.84 5.83
CA ALA A 316 -3.77 26.01 6.41
C ALA A 316 -2.65 26.05 5.36
N TYR A 317 -2.69 25.17 4.35
CA TYR A 317 -1.58 24.97 3.42
C TYR A 317 -1.67 25.78 2.12
N LYS A 318 -2.88 26.13 1.67
CA LYS A 318 -3.07 26.76 0.35
C LYS A 318 -2.29 28.05 0.12
N PRO A 319 -2.26 29.00 1.09
CA PRO A 319 -1.47 30.23 0.89
C PRO A 319 0.01 29.96 0.65
N THR A 320 0.59 28.98 1.36
CA THR A 320 1.98 28.58 1.16
C THR A 320 2.19 27.87 -0.18
N ALA A 321 1.27 26.96 -0.56
CA ALA A 321 1.34 26.24 -1.82
C ALA A 321 1.26 27.19 -3.04
N GLU A 322 0.41 28.19 -2.98
CA GLU A 322 0.32 29.22 -4.02
C GLU A 322 1.61 30.01 -4.18
N LYS A 323 2.27 30.35 -3.05
CA LYS A 323 3.60 30.99 -3.07
C LYS A 323 4.66 30.10 -3.69
N GLU A 324 4.67 28.82 -3.33
CA GLU A 324 5.61 27.82 -3.86
C GLU A 324 5.50 27.73 -5.39
N VAL A 325 4.29 27.61 -5.93
CA VAL A 325 4.06 27.53 -7.38
C VAL A 325 4.43 28.84 -8.08
N LYS A 326 4.10 29.99 -7.50
CA LYS A 326 4.49 31.30 -8.06
C LYS A 326 6.01 31.48 -8.15
N GLU A 327 6.76 30.97 -7.17
CA GLU A 327 8.22 31.01 -7.23
C GLU A 327 8.75 30.16 -8.39
N VAL A 328 8.17 28.98 -8.63
CA VAL A 328 8.55 28.12 -9.78
C VAL A 328 8.24 28.81 -11.11
N GLU A 329 7.04 29.40 -11.24
CA GLU A 329 6.65 30.15 -12.45
C GLU A 329 7.57 31.36 -12.70
N ALA A 330 7.92 32.09 -11.64
CA ALA A 330 8.83 33.24 -11.74
C ALA A 330 10.21 32.82 -12.24
N LEU A 331 10.74 31.70 -11.72
CA LEU A 331 12.01 31.16 -12.19
C LEU A 331 11.94 30.72 -13.67
N ALA A 332 10.87 30.03 -14.06
CA ALA A 332 10.67 29.60 -15.42
C ALA A 332 10.65 30.80 -16.38
N LYS A 333 9.94 31.87 -16.05
CA LYS A 333 9.90 33.10 -16.83
C LYS A 333 11.24 33.85 -16.88
N LYS A 334 12.00 33.83 -15.79
CA LYS A 334 13.34 34.37 -15.73
C LYS A 334 14.30 33.65 -16.70
N LEU A 335 14.17 32.34 -16.82
CA LEU A 335 15.03 31.52 -17.68
C LEU A 335 14.61 31.49 -19.13
N GLU A 336 13.31 31.47 -19.42
CA GLU A 336 12.76 31.25 -20.76
C GLU A 336 12.17 32.53 -21.41
N GLY A 337 11.97 33.57 -20.63
CA GLY A 337 11.35 34.83 -21.08
C GLY A 337 9.98 35.06 -20.41
N LYS A 338 9.61 36.34 -20.29
CA LYS A 338 8.40 36.78 -19.56
C LYS A 338 7.08 36.22 -20.10
N ASP A 339 7.07 35.84 -21.38
CA ASP A 339 5.89 35.31 -22.06
C ASP A 339 5.80 33.76 -21.97
N PHE A 340 6.75 33.13 -21.29
CA PHE A 340 6.74 31.69 -21.10
C PHE A 340 5.54 31.26 -20.25
N GLU A 341 4.78 30.32 -20.77
CA GLU A 341 3.65 29.70 -20.09
C GLU A 341 4.03 28.30 -19.60
N MET A 342 4.14 28.13 -18.27
CA MET A 342 4.45 26.86 -17.65
C MET A 342 3.28 25.89 -17.80
N LYS A 343 3.56 24.70 -18.33
CA LYS A 343 2.59 23.60 -18.50
C LYS A 343 2.84 22.51 -17.45
N PRO A 344 1.92 21.57 -17.23
CA PRO A 344 2.10 20.50 -16.24
C PRO A 344 3.38 19.66 -16.42
N TRP A 345 3.84 19.46 -17.65
CA TRP A 345 5.11 18.76 -17.95
C TRP A 345 6.37 19.58 -17.67
N ASP A 346 6.22 20.85 -17.32
CA ASP A 346 7.32 21.76 -16.98
C ASP A 346 7.54 21.92 -15.48
N PHE A 347 6.51 21.68 -14.66
CA PHE A 347 6.54 21.98 -13.23
C PHE A 347 7.67 21.25 -12.52
N GLY A 348 7.84 19.95 -12.73
CA GLY A 348 8.91 19.15 -12.13
C GLY A 348 10.30 19.62 -12.55
N PHE A 349 10.47 19.99 -13.80
CA PHE A 349 11.73 20.50 -14.35
C PHE A 349 12.15 21.84 -13.72
N TYR A 350 11.25 22.80 -13.64
CA TYR A 350 11.56 24.11 -13.04
C TYR A 350 11.56 24.09 -11.51
N SER A 351 10.76 23.24 -10.88
CA SER A 351 10.85 22.99 -9.43
C SER A 351 12.24 22.49 -9.04
N HIS A 352 12.81 21.57 -9.81
CA HIS A 352 14.16 21.07 -9.58
C HIS A 352 15.19 22.20 -9.73
N LYS A 353 15.08 23.06 -10.76
CA LYS A 353 15.96 24.22 -10.92
C LYS A 353 15.86 25.19 -9.74
N LEU A 354 14.65 25.42 -9.23
CA LEU A 354 14.43 26.24 -8.04
C LEU A 354 15.06 25.62 -6.79
N GLN A 355 14.94 24.31 -6.63
CA GLN A 355 15.60 23.57 -5.54
C GLN A 355 17.11 23.72 -5.60
N MET A 356 17.70 23.64 -6.80
CA MET A 356 19.13 23.86 -7.00
C MET A 356 19.56 25.30 -6.65
N GLU A 357 18.77 26.29 -7.05
CA GLU A 357 19.04 27.70 -6.75
C GLU A 357 18.96 27.98 -5.23
N LYS A 358 17.97 27.43 -4.55
CA LYS A 358 17.73 27.69 -3.11
C LYS A 358 18.65 26.89 -2.19
N TYR A 359 18.90 25.62 -2.52
CA TYR A 359 19.55 24.68 -1.60
C TYR A 359 20.82 24.04 -2.18
N ASN A 360 21.08 24.22 -3.47
CA ASN A 360 22.17 23.51 -4.18
C ASN A 360 22.16 22.02 -3.89
N LEU A 361 20.96 21.41 -3.91
CA LEU A 361 20.72 20.02 -3.61
C LEU A 361 19.97 19.34 -4.75
N ASP A 362 20.60 18.30 -5.28
CA ASP A 362 20.06 17.45 -6.33
C ASP A 362 20.01 16.01 -5.84
N ALA A 363 18.96 15.28 -6.18
CA ALA A 363 18.85 13.85 -5.85
C ALA A 363 20.06 13.05 -6.36
N GLU A 364 20.62 13.40 -7.52
CA GLU A 364 21.80 12.74 -8.10
C GLU A 364 23.06 12.93 -7.27
N MET A 365 23.20 14.04 -6.53
CA MET A 365 24.31 14.26 -5.59
C MET A 365 24.30 13.27 -4.43
N LEU A 366 23.13 12.78 -4.06
CA LEU A 366 22.92 11.89 -2.92
C LEU A 366 23.01 10.41 -3.30
N ARG A 367 22.68 10.04 -4.54
CA ARG A 367 22.71 8.64 -5.01
C ARG A 367 24.01 7.91 -4.68
N PRO A 368 25.19 8.46 -4.87
CA PRO A 368 26.44 7.75 -4.55
C PRO A 368 26.56 7.30 -3.09
N TYR A 369 25.80 7.92 -2.19
CA TYR A 369 25.78 7.62 -0.75
C TYR A 369 24.64 6.68 -0.35
N PHE A 370 23.72 6.36 -1.27
CA PHE A 370 22.54 5.53 -1.02
C PHE A 370 22.59 4.24 -1.85
N GLN A 371 23.71 3.54 -1.77
CA GLN A 371 23.79 2.19 -2.34
C GLN A 371 22.80 1.27 -1.61
N LEU A 372 22.00 0.51 -2.35
CA LEU A 372 20.90 -0.30 -1.80
C LEU A 372 21.35 -1.19 -0.64
N ASP A 373 22.47 -1.91 -0.77
CA ASP A 373 22.95 -2.80 0.30
C ASP A 373 23.27 -2.04 1.58
N LYS A 374 23.81 -0.82 1.49
CA LYS A 374 24.07 0.04 2.63
C LYS A 374 22.80 0.61 3.24
N VAL A 375 21.83 0.95 2.41
CA VAL A 375 20.51 1.39 2.88
C VAL A 375 19.80 0.27 3.64
N ILE A 376 19.85 -0.96 3.15
CA ILE A 376 19.32 -2.13 3.84
C ILE A 376 19.97 -2.26 5.24
N ASP A 377 21.30 -2.21 5.31
CA ASP A 377 22.02 -2.27 6.57
C ASP A 377 21.62 -1.13 7.52
N GLY A 378 21.42 0.07 6.98
CA GLY A 378 20.98 1.23 7.74
C GLY A 378 19.57 1.07 8.32
N VAL A 379 18.63 0.57 7.53
CA VAL A 379 17.24 0.33 7.96
C VAL A 379 17.19 -0.78 9.01
N PHE A 380 17.90 -1.88 8.79
CA PHE A 380 18.00 -2.96 9.78
C PHE A 380 18.70 -2.48 11.06
N GLY A 381 19.74 -1.66 10.92
CA GLY A 381 20.42 -1.02 12.04
C GLY A 381 19.53 -0.10 12.86
N LEU A 382 18.63 0.63 12.20
CA LEU A 382 17.61 1.45 12.86
C LEU A 382 16.65 0.60 13.70
N ALA A 383 16.15 -0.48 13.13
CA ALA A 383 15.31 -1.42 13.84
C ALA A 383 16.03 -2.05 15.06
N ASN A 384 17.31 -2.35 14.90
CA ASN A 384 18.14 -2.83 16.01
C ASN A 384 18.29 -1.80 17.13
N LYS A 385 18.57 -0.53 16.79
CA LYS A 385 18.68 0.55 17.78
C LYS A 385 17.37 0.80 18.53
N LEU A 386 16.24 0.77 17.83
CA LEU A 386 14.93 1.03 18.42
C LEU A 386 14.42 -0.16 19.23
N TYR A 387 14.52 -1.36 18.69
CA TYR A 387 13.82 -2.54 19.20
C TYR A 387 14.73 -3.72 19.53
N GLY A 388 16.01 -3.66 19.21
CA GLY A 388 16.95 -4.75 19.47
C GLY A 388 16.85 -5.94 18.51
N ILE A 389 16.02 -5.87 17.47
CA ILE A 389 15.85 -6.94 16.49
C ILE A 389 17.03 -7.02 15.52
N THR A 390 17.30 -8.23 15.02
CA THR A 390 18.36 -8.52 14.06
C THR A 390 17.83 -9.27 12.84
N PHE A 391 18.50 -9.09 11.71
CA PHE A 391 18.16 -9.68 10.42
C PHE A 391 19.34 -10.51 9.91
N LYS A 392 19.04 -11.73 9.45
CA LYS A 392 20.02 -12.63 8.87
C LYS A 392 19.51 -13.17 7.55
N GLU A 393 20.18 -12.85 6.44
CA GLU A 393 19.85 -13.43 5.14
C GLU A 393 19.98 -14.96 5.19
N ASN A 394 18.94 -15.65 4.74
CA ASN A 394 18.90 -17.10 4.63
C ASN A 394 18.55 -17.51 3.20
N LYS A 395 19.58 -17.93 2.45
CA LYS A 395 19.44 -18.34 1.04
C LYS A 395 18.77 -19.70 0.85
N GLU A 396 18.55 -20.45 1.92
CA GLU A 396 17.80 -21.71 1.89
C GLU A 396 16.27 -21.49 1.89
N ILE A 397 15.81 -20.28 2.25
CA ILE A 397 14.40 -19.91 2.14
C ILE A 397 14.07 -19.68 0.65
N PRO A 398 13.09 -20.41 0.08
CA PRO A 398 12.69 -20.22 -1.30
C PRO A 398 12.18 -18.82 -1.59
N VAL A 399 12.49 -18.30 -2.74
CA VAL A 399 12.02 -16.99 -3.23
C VAL A 399 11.37 -17.14 -4.59
N TYR A 400 10.47 -16.23 -4.94
CA TYR A 400 9.70 -16.29 -6.19
C TYR A 400 10.42 -15.67 -7.41
N HIS A 401 11.49 -14.91 -7.16
CA HIS A 401 12.31 -14.30 -8.22
C HIS A 401 13.75 -14.13 -7.72
N PRO A 402 14.77 -14.23 -8.61
CA PRO A 402 16.18 -14.10 -8.21
C PRO A 402 16.55 -12.77 -7.51
N ASP A 403 15.83 -11.70 -7.82
CA ASP A 403 16.05 -10.39 -7.18
C ASP A 403 15.54 -10.31 -5.73
N VAL A 404 14.71 -11.26 -5.30
CA VAL A 404 14.13 -11.27 -3.95
C VAL A 404 15.11 -11.83 -2.95
N LYS A 405 15.28 -11.14 -1.82
CA LYS A 405 16.06 -11.62 -0.68
C LYS A 405 15.14 -12.01 0.46
N ALA A 406 15.48 -13.07 1.17
CA ALA A 406 14.76 -13.55 2.35
C ALA A 406 15.66 -13.49 3.59
N TYR A 407 15.11 -12.96 4.68
CA TYR A 407 15.80 -12.79 5.96
C TYR A 407 15.05 -13.49 7.08
N GLU A 408 15.79 -14.15 7.96
CA GLU A 408 15.28 -14.51 9.29
C GLU A 408 15.41 -13.30 10.22
N VAL A 409 14.34 -13.02 10.96
CA VAL A 409 14.30 -11.90 11.92
C VAL A 409 14.24 -12.46 13.33
N PHE A 410 15.14 -11.96 14.20
CA PHE A 410 15.25 -12.38 15.58
C PHE A 410 14.98 -11.22 16.52
N ASP A 411 14.27 -11.48 17.61
CA ASP A 411 14.02 -10.50 18.66
C ASP A 411 15.28 -10.25 19.50
N LYS A 412 15.24 -9.25 20.37
CA LYS A 412 16.36 -8.85 21.26
C LYS A 412 16.85 -9.97 22.16
N ASP A 413 16.01 -10.94 22.50
CA ASP A 413 16.39 -12.13 23.29
C ASP A 413 16.93 -13.29 22.44
N GLY A 414 17.08 -13.10 21.14
CA GLY A 414 17.54 -14.09 20.18
C GLY A 414 16.48 -15.05 19.68
N SER A 415 15.22 -14.93 20.13
CA SER A 415 14.12 -15.77 19.65
C SER A 415 13.72 -15.40 18.22
N TYR A 416 13.28 -16.41 17.46
CA TYR A 416 12.76 -16.23 16.12
C TYR A 416 11.49 -15.38 16.12
N LEU A 417 11.45 -14.33 15.28
CA LEU A 417 10.35 -13.36 15.23
C LEU A 417 9.54 -13.47 13.94
N ALA A 418 10.20 -13.51 12.79
CA ALA A 418 9.54 -13.50 11.49
C ALA A 418 10.49 -13.90 10.35
N VAL A 419 9.92 -14.14 9.17
CA VAL A 419 10.63 -14.11 7.90
C VAL A 419 10.27 -12.80 7.19
N PHE A 420 11.27 -12.14 6.63
CA PHE A 420 11.14 -10.89 5.90
C PHE A 420 11.70 -11.06 4.49
N TYR A 421 10.83 -10.85 3.48
CA TYR A 421 11.23 -10.83 2.07
C TYR A 421 11.32 -9.41 1.57
N ALA A 422 12.32 -9.13 0.74
CA ALA A 422 12.52 -7.83 0.12
C ALA A 422 12.69 -7.96 -1.40
N ASP A 423 11.82 -7.30 -2.13
CA ASP A 423 11.72 -7.30 -3.59
C ASP A 423 11.81 -5.86 -4.10
N PHE A 424 12.96 -5.46 -4.63
CA PHE A 424 13.30 -4.04 -4.80
C PHE A 424 13.08 -3.48 -6.20
N PHE A 425 13.10 -4.31 -7.26
CA PHE A 425 13.25 -3.79 -8.62
C PHE A 425 12.02 -4.01 -9.51
N PRO A 426 11.76 -3.08 -10.47
CA PRO A 426 10.70 -3.26 -11.46
C PRO A 426 10.96 -4.47 -12.35
N ARG A 427 9.88 -5.08 -12.86
CA ARG A 427 9.91 -6.10 -13.91
C ARG A 427 8.54 -6.20 -14.58
N LYS A 428 8.47 -6.91 -15.70
CA LYS A 428 7.27 -6.97 -16.57
C LYS A 428 6.00 -7.41 -15.83
N GLY A 429 6.09 -8.42 -14.98
CA GLY A 429 4.94 -8.99 -14.27
C GLY A 429 4.65 -8.36 -12.91
N LYS A 430 5.24 -7.21 -12.62
CA LYS A 430 5.15 -6.54 -11.31
C LYS A 430 4.42 -5.21 -11.42
N GLN A 431 3.45 -5.00 -10.54
CA GLN A 431 2.76 -3.72 -10.44
C GLN A 431 3.70 -2.60 -10.01
N GLY A 432 3.40 -1.37 -10.44
CA GLY A 432 4.11 -0.16 -10.00
C GLY A 432 3.77 0.23 -8.56
N GLY A 433 4.59 1.09 -7.98
CA GLY A 433 4.44 1.55 -6.61
C GLY A 433 5.22 0.70 -5.61
N ALA A 434 4.81 0.76 -4.36
CA ALA A 434 5.41 -0.02 -3.27
C ALA A 434 4.31 -0.48 -2.32
N TRP A 435 4.49 -1.64 -1.70
CA TRP A 435 3.53 -2.20 -0.75
C TRP A 435 4.16 -3.25 0.15
N MET A 436 3.48 -3.55 1.24
CA MET A 436 3.78 -4.66 2.15
C MET A 436 2.64 -5.68 2.08
N THR A 437 2.99 -6.96 2.07
CA THR A 437 2.06 -8.08 2.17
C THR A 437 2.55 -9.14 3.14
N GLU A 438 1.69 -10.07 3.49
CA GLU A 438 2.03 -11.23 4.31
C GLU A 438 1.68 -12.51 3.55
N PHE A 439 2.65 -13.43 3.41
CA PHE A 439 2.36 -14.79 2.97
C PHE A 439 1.70 -15.60 4.08
N GLN A 440 2.00 -15.26 5.33
CA GLN A 440 1.42 -15.84 6.53
C GLN A 440 1.34 -14.75 7.61
N GLY A 441 0.18 -14.60 8.24
CA GLY A 441 -0.01 -13.75 9.41
C GLY A 441 0.43 -14.43 10.72
N GLN A 442 0.45 -13.64 11.80
CA GLN A 442 0.78 -14.15 13.15
C GLN A 442 -0.50 -14.57 13.89
N TRP A 443 -0.43 -15.66 14.64
CA TRP A 443 -1.49 -16.12 15.54
C TRP A 443 -0.95 -17.12 16.56
N ILE A 444 -1.73 -17.43 17.59
CA ILE A 444 -1.39 -18.43 18.59
C ILE A 444 -2.30 -19.64 18.37
N ASP A 445 -1.71 -20.81 18.12
CA ASP A 445 -2.46 -22.03 17.87
C ASP A 445 -3.05 -22.62 19.17
N HIS A 446 -3.86 -23.68 19.01
CA HIS A 446 -4.51 -24.37 20.13
C HIS A 446 -3.54 -25.02 21.13
N LYS A 447 -2.28 -25.24 20.74
CA LYS A 447 -1.20 -25.75 21.61
C LYS A 447 -0.43 -24.63 22.29
N GLY A 448 -0.81 -23.38 22.07
CA GLY A 448 -0.13 -22.22 22.62
C GLY A 448 1.14 -21.81 21.83
N LYS A 449 1.39 -22.42 20.66
CA LYS A 449 2.50 -22.04 19.80
C LYS A 449 2.19 -20.73 19.08
N ASN A 450 3.09 -19.80 19.19
CA ASN A 450 3.00 -18.54 18.45
C ASN A 450 3.51 -18.76 17.01
N ILE A 451 2.59 -18.77 16.05
CA ILE A 451 2.89 -18.90 14.63
C ILE A 451 3.36 -17.54 14.15
N ARG A 452 4.61 -17.47 13.69
CA ARG A 452 5.22 -16.19 13.34
C ARG A 452 4.97 -15.81 11.87
N PRO A 453 4.86 -14.49 11.59
CA PRO A 453 4.48 -14.01 10.26
C PRO A 453 5.62 -14.13 9.24
N HIS A 454 5.22 -14.24 7.96
CA HIS A 454 6.10 -14.11 6.81
C HIS A 454 5.69 -12.86 6.04
N VAL A 455 6.51 -11.82 6.16
CA VAL A 455 6.23 -10.47 5.64
C VAL A 455 7.04 -10.22 4.39
N SER A 456 6.44 -9.58 3.40
CA SER A 456 7.11 -9.20 2.15
C SER A 456 6.92 -7.72 1.86
N VAL A 457 8.01 -7.04 1.52
CA VAL A 457 7.95 -5.69 0.92
C VAL A 457 8.29 -5.78 -0.55
N VAL A 458 7.51 -5.08 -1.36
CA VAL A 458 7.64 -5.05 -2.81
C VAL A 458 7.77 -3.59 -3.25
N MET A 459 8.84 -3.28 -3.98
CA MET A 459 9.17 -1.93 -4.40
C MET A 459 9.57 -1.91 -5.88
N ASN A 460 9.74 -0.73 -6.44
CA ASN A 460 10.15 -0.51 -7.81
C ASN A 460 11.28 0.53 -7.84
N PHE A 461 12.43 0.18 -7.26
CA PHE A 461 13.57 1.07 -7.15
C PHE A 461 14.45 1.05 -8.39
N THR A 462 15.35 2.04 -8.48
CA THR A 462 16.36 2.12 -9.53
C THR A 462 17.21 0.86 -9.57
N LYS A 463 17.21 0.17 -10.72
CA LYS A 463 17.98 -1.06 -10.92
C LYS A 463 19.50 -0.80 -10.95
N PRO A 464 20.32 -1.80 -10.59
CA PRO A 464 21.74 -1.76 -10.93
C PRO A 464 21.92 -1.85 -12.45
N THR A 465 23.07 -1.36 -12.93
CA THR A 465 23.52 -1.51 -14.31
C THR A 465 24.77 -2.40 -14.35
N GLU A 466 25.29 -2.69 -15.54
CA GLU A 466 26.54 -3.45 -15.68
C GLU A 466 27.73 -2.71 -15.02
N GLU A 467 27.68 -1.37 -14.97
CA GLU A 467 28.77 -0.54 -14.48
C GLU A 467 28.57 -0.03 -13.04
N LYS A 468 27.34 0.01 -12.54
CA LYS A 468 27.01 0.61 -11.23
C LYS A 468 26.06 -0.28 -10.42
N PRO A 469 26.25 -0.36 -9.09
CA PRO A 469 25.29 -0.98 -8.20
C PRO A 469 23.98 -0.18 -8.18
N ALA A 470 22.94 -0.72 -7.54
CA ALA A 470 21.70 0.03 -7.30
C ALA A 470 21.98 1.19 -6.36
N LEU A 471 21.81 2.40 -6.87
CA LEU A 471 21.98 3.66 -6.14
C LEU A 471 20.61 4.35 -6.05
N LEU A 472 20.15 4.57 -4.84
CA LEU A 472 18.81 5.07 -4.58
C LEU A 472 18.76 6.61 -4.49
N THR A 473 17.60 7.17 -4.75
CA THR A 473 17.27 8.55 -4.34
C THR A 473 16.88 8.59 -2.87
N LEU A 474 16.88 9.78 -2.27
CA LEU A 474 16.34 9.98 -0.92
C LEU A 474 14.86 9.57 -0.83
N GLY A 475 14.07 9.88 -1.87
CA GLY A 475 12.68 9.46 -1.94
C GLY A 475 12.49 7.93 -1.93
N GLU A 476 13.38 7.19 -2.60
CA GLU A 476 13.38 5.72 -2.56
C GLU A 476 13.78 5.19 -1.17
N VAL A 477 14.70 5.83 -0.47
CA VAL A 477 15.03 5.50 0.93
C VAL A 477 13.82 5.72 1.84
N GLU A 478 13.12 6.83 1.66
CA GLU A 478 11.88 7.16 2.39
C GLU A 478 10.78 6.13 2.13
N THR A 479 10.59 5.71 0.88
CA THR A 479 9.66 4.64 0.52
C THR A 479 10.01 3.32 1.20
N PHE A 480 11.28 2.96 1.24
CA PHE A 480 11.72 1.75 1.95
C PHE A 480 11.41 1.82 3.45
N LEU A 481 11.66 2.95 4.07
CA LEU A 481 11.30 3.18 5.48
C LEU A 481 9.80 3.07 5.71
N HIS A 482 8.99 3.60 4.79
CA HIS A 482 7.53 3.49 4.82
C HIS A 482 7.07 2.01 4.84
N GLU A 483 7.48 1.25 3.84
CA GLU A 483 7.11 -0.17 3.75
C GLU A 483 7.70 -1.00 4.89
N PHE A 484 8.86 -0.62 5.38
CA PHE A 484 9.46 -1.22 6.57
C PHE A 484 8.66 -0.93 7.85
N GLY A 485 8.02 0.23 7.95
CA GLY A 485 7.10 0.55 9.04
C GLY A 485 5.89 -0.39 9.06
N HIS A 486 5.27 -0.66 7.92
CA HIS A 486 4.25 -1.70 7.80
C HIS A 486 4.80 -3.08 8.19
N SER A 487 6.03 -3.38 7.77
CA SER A 487 6.67 -4.66 8.08
C SER A 487 6.89 -4.85 9.58
N LEU A 488 7.29 -3.81 10.29
CA LEU A 488 7.41 -3.84 11.76
C LEU A 488 6.04 -4.10 12.42
N HIS A 489 5.01 -3.48 11.91
CA HIS A 489 3.63 -3.71 12.38
C HIS A 489 3.22 -5.18 12.21
N GLY A 490 3.56 -5.80 11.08
CA GLY A 490 3.36 -7.22 10.85
C GLY A 490 4.25 -8.12 11.70
N MET A 491 5.56 -7.86 11.72
CA MET A 491 6.54 -8.71 12.40
C MET A 491 6.44 -8.67 13.93
N PHE A 492 6.04 -7.55 14.52
CA PHE A 492 5.84 -7.44 15.96
C PHE A 492 4.50 -7.95 16.45
N ALA A 493 3.61 -8.35 15.55
CA ALA A 493 2.29 -8.86 15.92
C ALA A 493 2.40 -9.93 17.01
N ASN A 494 1.60 -9.78 18.05
CA ASN A 494 1.50 -10.71 19.16
C ASN A 494 0.06 -10.76 19.65
N THR A 495 -0.77 -11.40 18.85
CA THR A 495 -2.22 -11.54 19.06
C THR A 495 -2.58 -13.03 19.06
N ARG A 496 -3.70 -13.36 19.65
CA ARG A 496 -4.22 -14.72 19.62
C ARG A 496 -4.83 -15.08 18.27
N PHE A 497 -5.52 -14.13 17.65
CA PHE A 497 -6.25 -14.36 16.41
C PHE A 497 -5.60 -13.67 15.22
N GLU A 498 -5.40 -14.41 14.13
CA GLU A 498 -4.76 -13.91 12.90
C GLU A 498 -5.53 -12.71 12.28
N SER A 499 -6.86 -12.75 12.31
CA SER A 499 -7.71 -11.69 11.75
C SER A 499 -7.60 -10.34 12.46
N LEU A 500 -7.00 -10.31 13.65
CA LEU A 500 -6.73 -9.09 14.42
C LEU A 500 -5.24 -8.75 14.49
N SER A 501 -4.40 -9.50 13.80
CA SER A 501 -2.95 -9.43 13.90
C SER A 501 -2.35 -8.41 12.92
N GLY A 502 -1.22 -7.81 13.30
CA GLY A 502 -0.39 -6.99 12.43
C GLY A 502 -1.13 -5.79 11.85
N THR A 503 -1.15 -5.71 10.54
CA THR A 503 -1.80 -4.61 9.80
C THR A 503 -3.31 -4.75 9.66
N ASN A 504 -3.94 -5.77 10.27
CA ASN A 504 -5.38 -5.93 10.34
C ASN A 504 -5.99 -4.97 11.38
N VAL A 505 -5.90 -3.70 11.10
CA VAL A 505 -6.39 -2.57 11.91
C VAL A 505 -7.41 -1.76 11.13
N TRP A 506 -8.06 -0.82 11.76
CA TRP A 506 -8.92 0.12 11.04
C TRP A 506 -8.09 0.88 10.00
N TRP A 507 -8.69 1.06 8.83
CA TRP A 507 -8.00 1.50 7.63
C TRP A 507 -7.32 2.86 7.77
N ASP A 508 -7.92 3.80 8.51
CA ASP A 508 -7.34 5.13 8.76
C ASP A 508 -6.30 5.15 9.89
N PHE A 509 -5.96 3.98 10.43
CA PHE A 509 -4.88 3.80 11.39
C PHE A 509 -3.67 3.05 10.79
N VAL A 510 -3.87 2.32 9.70
CA VAL A 510 -2.85 1.41 9.14
C VAL A 510 -1.57 2.12 8.71
N GLU A 511 -1.66 3.38 8.27
CA GLU A 511 -0.51 4.15 7.80
C GLU A 511 0.29 4.84 8.92
N LEU A 512 -0.15 4.75 10.18
CA LEU A 512 0.63 5.34 11.27
C LEU A 512 2.05 4.74 11.38
N PRO A 513 2.24 3.41 11.42
CA PRO A 513 3.59 2.85 11.54
C PRO A 513 4.48 3.13 10.32
N SER A 514 3.91 3.13 9.13
CA SER A 514 4.63 3.38 7.88
C SER A 514 5.10 4.83 7.78
N GLN A 515 4.21 5.77 7.94
CA GLN A 515 4.53 7.20 7.87
C GLN A 515 5.42 7.64 9.05
N PHE A 516 5.28 7.00 10.20
CA PHE A 516 6.16 7.22 11.33
C PHE A 516 7.63 6.97 10.98
N MET A 517 7.92 5.87 10.30
CA MET A 517 9.29 5.50 9.91
C MET A 517 9.90 6.45 8.88
N GLU A 518 9.11 7.07 8.03
CA GLU A 518 9.57 8.06 7.05
C GLU A 518 10.32 9.23 7.70
N ASN A 519 9.96 9.61 8.94
CA ASN A 519 10.60 10.71 9.66
C ASN A 519 12.12 10.53 9.81
N TYR A 520 12.60 9.29 9.85
CA TYR A 520 14.04 9.01 9.98
C TYR A 520 14.86 9.35 8.74
N ALA A 521 14.24 9.42 7.56
CA ALA A 521 14.95 9.64 6.29
C ALA A 521 15.81 10.92 6.27
N ILE A 522 15.44 11.92 7.04
CA ILE A 522 16.15 13.21 7.12
C ILE A 522 16.83 13.44 8.48
N GLU A 523 16.85 12.44 9.35
CA GLU A 523 17.54 12.54 10.63
C GLU A 523 19.04 12.30 10.47
N LYS A 524 19.84 13.30 10.86
CA LYS A 524 21.30 13.28 10.71
C LYS A 524 21.95 12.04 11.35
N ASP A 525 21.52 11.70 12.56
CA ASP A 525 22.09 10.56 13.30
C ASP A 525 21.75 9.22 12.63
N PHE A 526 20.62 9.12 11.94
CA PHE A 526 20.29 7.95 11.13
C PHE A 526 21.11 7.90 9.84
N LEU A 527 21.15 8.98 9.06
CA LEU A 527 21.92 9.05 7.81
C LEU A 527 23.40 8.73 8.00
N ARG A 528 24.01 9.18 9.10
CA ARG A 528 25.39 8.89 9.44
C ARG A 528 25.71 7.42 9.66
N THR A 529 24.71 6.58 9.91
CA THR A 529 24.91 5.16 10.15
C THR A 529 25.18 4.36 8.89
N PHE A 530 24.73 4.81 7.73
CA PHE A 530 24.80 4.02 6.49
C PHE A 530 25.17 4.79 5.22
N ALA A 531 25.04 6.11 5.22
CA ALA A 531 25.24 6.92 4.02
C ALA A 531 26.73 7.14 3.77
N PHE A 532 27.35 6.18 3.09
CA PHE A 532 28.76 6.20 2.68
C PHE A 532 28.86 6.08 1.16
N HIS A 533 29.79 6.83 0.57
CA HIS A 533 30.02 6.79 -0.87
C HIS A 533 30.39 5.36 -1.33
N TYR A 534 29.71 4.85 -2.35
CA TYR A 534 29.85 3.46 -2.80
C TYR A 534 31.25 3.11 -3.34
N GLN A 535 32.02 4.10 -3.84
CA GLN A 535 33.37 3.90 -4.37
C GLN A 535 34.46 4.25 -3.36
N THR A 536 34.32 5.40 -2.66
CA THR A 536 35.37 5.93 -1.78
C THR A 536 35.23 5.50 -0.32
N GLY A 537 33.99 5.10 0.09
CA GLY A 537 33.69 4.81 1.48
C GLY A 537 33.57 6.04 2.38
N GLU A 538 33.71 7.24 1.84
CA GLU A 538 33.55 8.47 2.61
C GLU A 538 32.12 8.71 3.04
N PRO A 539 31.88 9.22 4.26
CA PRO A 539 30.52 9.50 4.73
C PRO A 539 29.89 10.64 3.93
N LEU A 540 28.56 10.63 3.85
CA LEU A 540 27.77 11.75 3.34
C LEU A 540 28.19 13.03 4.09
N PRO A 541 28.68 14.06 3.40
CA PRO A 541 29.14 15.28 4.05
C PRO A 541 28.04 15.94 4.90
N ASP A 542 28.40 16.42 6.08
CA ASP A 542 27.49 17.13 6.99
C ASP A 542 26.80 18.31 6.29
N GLU A 543 27.50 18.99 5.40
CA GLU A 543 26.95 20.09 4.60
C GLU A 543 25.76 19.63 3.73
N LEU A 544 25.87 18.46 3.10
CA LEU A 544 24.76 17.89 2.32
C LEU A 544 23.58 17.45 3.22
N ILE A 545 23.87 16.90 4.39
CA ILE A 545 22.83 16.56 5.38
C ILE A 545 22.08 17.81 5.82
N GLU A 546 22.78 18.91 6.07
CA GLU A 546 22.16 20.20 6.42
C GLU A 546 21.29 20.73 5.29
N ARG A 547 21.71 20.60 4.03
CA ARG A 547 20.91 20.96 2.87
C ARG A 547 19.64 20.10 2.76
N ILE A 548 19.74 18.80 3.01
CA ILE A 548 18.58 17.90 3.08
C ILE A 548 17.58 18.42 4.12
N ILE A 549 18.05 18.71 5.34
CA ILE A 549 17.20 19.18 6.43
C ILE A 549 16.57 20.53 6.11
N LYS A 550 17.30 21.48 5.55
CA LYS A 550 16.78 22.79 5.14
C LYS A 550 15.75 22.68 4.01
N SER A 551 15.93 21.73 3.10
CA SER A 551 15.03 21.53 1.96
C SER A 551 13.80 20.67 2.28
N ARG A 552 13.68 20.11 3.48
CA ARG A 552 12.60 19.15 3.83
C ARG A 552 11.19 19.65 3.55
N ASN A 553 10.97 20.95 3.72
CA ASN A 553 9.67 21.60 3.49
C ASN A 553 9.55 22.21 2.09
N PHE A 554 10.55 21.98 1.20
CA PHE A 554 10.46 22.42 -0.18
C PHE A 554 9.29 21.73 -0.91
N MET A 555 8.37 22.54 -1.43
CA MET A 555 7.12 22.06 -2.05
C MET A 555 6.23 21.19 -1.13
N ALA A 556 6.42 21.25 0.20
CA ALA A 556 5.63 20.45 1.14
C ALA A 556 4.17 20.88 1.17
N ALA A 557 3.87 22.16 1.05
CA ALA A 557 2.48 22.63 1.01
C ALA A 557 1.79 22.24 -0.30
N TYR A 558 2.46 22.37 -1.42
CA TYR A 558 1.97 21.86 -2.71
C TYR A 558 1.72 20.35 -2.65
N GLY A 559 2.66 19.58 -2.11
CA GLY A 559 2.54 18.13 -1.95
C GLY A 559 1.37 17.75 -1.05
N CYS A 560 1.15 18.48 0.05
CA CYS A 560 0.01 18.27 0.94
C CYS A 560 -1.31 18.47 0.17
N LEU A 561 -1.46 19.57 -0.55
CA LEU A 561 -2.68 19.83 -1.34
C LEU A 561 -2.89 18.81 -2.46
N ARG A 562 -1.82 18.26 -3.02
CA ARG A 562 -1.94 17.16 -3.98
C ARG A 562 -2.59 15.94 -3.35
N GLN A 563 -2.17 15.56 -2.15
CA GLN A 563 -2.78 14.46 -1.40
C GLN A 563 -4.22 14.77 -1.00
N VAL A 564 -4.48 16.00 -0.57
CA VAL A 564 -5.85 16.45 -0.25
C VAL A 564 -6.75 16.40 -1.49
N SER A 565 -6.24 16.74 -2.67
CA SER A 565 -7.00 16.63 -3.91
C SER A 565 -7.47 15.19 -4.21
N PHE A 566 -6.62 14.21 -3.94
CA PHE A 566 -6.99 12.79 -4.04
C PHE A 566 -8.10 12.41 -3.05
N GLY A 567 -8.01 12.89 -1.82
CA GLY A 567 -9.06 12.70 -0.82
C GLY A 567 -10.40 13.33 -1.22
N LEU A 568 -10.37 14.54 -1.80
CA LEU A 568 -11.58 15.20 -2.31
C LEU A 568 -12.20 14.43 -3.48
N LEU A 569 -11.39 13.94 -4.40
CA LEU A 569 -11.86 13.14 -5.54
C LEU A 569 -12.52 11.84 -5.08
N ASP A 570 -11.88 11.13 -4.17
CA ASP A 570 -12.39 9.93 -3.54
C ASP A 570 -13.76 10.18 -2.89
N MET A 571 -13.84 11.16 -2.02
CA MET A 571 -15.09 11.50 -1.33
C MET A 571 -16.17 11.99 -2.30
N ALA A 572 -15.82 12.69 -3.35
CA ALA A 572 -16.78 13.13 -4.37
C ALA A 572 -17.47 11.94 -5.06
N TYR A 573 -16.71 10.88 -5.38
CA TYR A 573 -17.31 9.67 -5.97
C TYR A 573 -18.18 8.92 -4.96
N TYR A 574 -17.78 8.79 -3.71
CA TYR A 574 -18.41 7.87 -2.76
C TYR A 574 -19.40 8.54 -1.80
N THR A 575 -19.65 9.83 -1.96
CA THR A 575 -20.77 10.56 -1.33
C THR A 575 -21.97 10.73 -2.27
N GLN A 576 -22.00 10.02 -3.38
CA GLN A 576 -23.11 10.01 -4.33
C GLN A 576 -24.35 9.38 -3.70
N LYS A 577 -25.48 10.10 -3.73
CA LYS A 577 -26.80 9.63 -3.26
C LYS A 577 -27.67 9.10 -4.40
N LYS A 578 -27.36 9.50 -5.62
CA LYS A 578 -28.09 9.16 -6.85
C LYS A 578 -27.13 8.52 -7.86
N GLU A 579 -27.69 7.95 -8.91
CA GLU A 579 -26.91 7.40 -10.01
C GLU A 579 -25.93 8.42 -10.55
N PHE A 580 -24.66 8.01 -10.63
CA PHE A 580 -23.59 8.79 -11.22
C PHE A 580 -23.61 8.62 -12.75
N THR A 581 -23.95 9.69 -13.46
CA THR A 581 -24.08 9.70 -14.92
C THR A 581 -23.13 10.68 -15.62
N ALA A 582 -22.39 11.48 -14.84
CA ALA A 582 -21.47 12.47 -15.38
C ALA A 582 -20.28 11.84 -16.11
N ASP A 583 -19.69 12.57 -17.03
CA ASP A 583 -18.42 12.18 -17.63
C ASP A 583 -17.29 12.29 -16.60
N ILE A 584 -16.49 11.24 -16.51
CA ILE A 584 -15.43 11.08 -15.48
C ILE A 584 -14.42 12.23 -15.54
N ILE A 585 -13.91 12.57 -16.71
CA ILE A 585 -12.81 13.54 -16.84
C ILE A 585 -13.20 14.96 -16.38
N PRO A 586 -14.29 15.56 -16.86
CA PRO A 586 -14.69 16.88 -16.35
C PRO A 586 -15.18 16.83 -14.90
N TYR A 587 -15.78 15.74 -14.46
CA TYR A 587 -16.20 15.56 -13.05
C TYR A 587 -15.00 15.57 -12.11
N GLU A 588 -13.93 14.85 -12.46
CA GLU A 588 -12.69 14.84 -11.71
C GLU A 588 -12.13 16.25 -11.50
N LYS A 589 -12.07 17.06 -12.58
CA LYS A 589 -11.55 18.43 -12.52
C LYS A 589 -12.34 19.32 -11.54
N GLU A 590 -13.66 19.18 -11.51
CA GLU A 590 -14.50 19.93 -10.58
C GLU A 590 -14.38 19.41 -9.14
N ALA A 591 -14.29 18.08 -8.95
CA ALA A 591 -14.26 17.45 -7.64
C ALA A 591 -13.06 17.89 -6.78
N TRP A 592 -11.88 18.03 -7.35
CA TRP A 592 -10.68 18.41 -6.61
C TRP A 592 -10.20 19.85 -6.77
N LYS A 593 -11.00 20.67 -7.44
CA LYS A 593 -10.68 22.06 -7.79
C LYS A 593 -10.17 22.91 -6.63
N LYS A 594 -10.74 22.75 -5.43
CA LYS A 594 -10.36 23.52 -4.23
C LYS A 594 -8.91 23.35 -3.82
N ALA A 595 -8.34 22.18 -4.08
CA ALA A 595 -6.97 21.82 -3.70
C ALA A 595 -5.98 21.94 -4.88
N MET A 596 -6.45 22.24 -6.07
CA MET A 596 -5.59 22.35 -7.25
C MET A 596 -5.02 23.76 -7.39
N ILE A 597 -3.69 23.80 -7.54
CA ILE A 597 -2.93 25.06 -7.70
C ILE A 597 -2.47 25.23 -9.15
N LEU A 598 -2.06 24.14 -9.81
CA LEU A 598 -1.64 24.15 -11.21
C LEU A 598 -2.83 23.98 -12.15
N PRO A 599 -2.81 24.63 -13.33
CA PRO A 599 -3.81 24.40 -14.36
C PRO A 599 -3.83 22.94 -14.79
N LEU A 600 -5.02 22.40 -15.03
CA LEU A 600 -5.22 21.03 -15.49
C LEU A 600 -5.48 20.98 -16.99
N LEU A 601 -4.98 19.95 -17.64
CA LEU A 601 -5.27 19.65 -19.04
C LEU A 601 -6.59 18.89 -19.15
N LYS A 602 -7.35 19.19 -20.19
CA LYS A 602 -8.67 18.57 -20.43
C LYS A 602 -8.59 17.06 -20.67
N GLU A 603 -7.48 16.60 -21.28
CA GLU A 603 -7.31 15.24 -21.76
C GLU A 603 -6.84 14.28 -20.66
N THR A 604 -6.23 14.79 -19.60
CA THR A 604 -5.64 13.96 -18.54
C THR A 604 -6.70 13.46 -17.56
N CYS A 605 -6.49 12.26 -17.03
CA CYS A 605 -7.39 11.65 -16.08
C CYS A 605 -6.63 10.81 -15.03
N MET A 606 -6.85 11.12 -13.76
CA MET A 606 -6.32 10.34 -12.65
C MET A 606 -7.24 9.17 -12.28
N THR A 607 -8.52 9.35 -12.35
CA THR A 607 -9.54 8.37 -11.91
C THR A 607 -9.31 6.97 -12.50
N VAL A 608 -9.03 6.90 -13.81
CA VAL A 608 -8.87 5.63 -14.55
C VAL A 608 -7.60 4.85 -14.20
N GLN A 609 -6.68 5.48 -13.47
CA GLN A 609 -5.45 4.88 -12.96
C GLN A 609 -5.35 4.93 -11.44
N PHE A 610 -6.40 5.40 -10.78
CA PHE A 610 -6.43 5.58 -9.33
C PHE A 610 -6.82 4.26 -8.65
N SER A 611 -5.89 3.31 -8.66
CA SER A 611 -6.09 1.96 -8.12
C SER A 611 -6.53 1.96 -6.66
N HIS A 612 -6.01 2.86 -5.84
CA HIS A 612 -6.36 2.97 -4.42
C HIS A 612 -7.87 2.99 -4.20
N ILE A 613 -8.58 3.87 -4.90
CA ILE A 613 -10.02 4.07 -4.69
C ILE A 613 -10.91 3.24 -5.61
N MET A 614 -10.35 2.65 -6.68
CA MET A 614 -11.13 1.83 -7.62
C MET A 614 -10.97 0.32 -7.37
N ALA A 615 -9.75 -0.15 -7.12
CA ALA A 615 -9.44 -1.57 -6.97
C ALA A 615 -8.69 -1.95 -5.68
N GLY A 616 -8.08 -1.00 -4.99
CA GLY A 616 -7.12 -1.24 -3.90
C GLY A 616 -7.68 -1.15 -2.49
N GLY A 617 -9.00 -0.98 -2.31
CA GLY A 617 -9.63 -0.97 -0.99
C GLY A 617 -9.66 0.40 -0.28
N TYR A 618 -9.15 1.46 -0.88
CA TYR A 618 -9.18 2.83 -0.35
C TYR A 618 -10.42 3.64 -0.77
N ALA A 619 -11.45 3.02 -1.31
CA ALA A 619 -12.70 3.71 -1.65
C ALA A 619 -13.31 4.35 -0.39
N ALA A 620 -13.59 5.65 -0.43
CA ALA A 620 -13.95 6.49 0.70
C ALA A 620 -12.92 6.41 1.86
N GLY A 621 -11.66 6.17 1.53
CA GLY A 621 -10.60 5.92 2.51
C GLY A 621 -9.27 6.61 2.20
N TYR A 622 -9.12 7.33 1.10
CA TYR A 622 -7.84 7.97 0.76
C TYR A 622 -7.41 9.05 1.76
N TYR A 623 -8.36 9.73 2.42
CA TYR A 623 -8.08 10.65 3.51
C TYR A 623 -7.21 10.03 4.61
N SER A 624 -7.20 8.71 4.71
CA SER A 624 -6.47 7.95 5.75
C SER A 624 -4.98 8.29 5.79
N TYR A 625 -4.38 8.60 4.64
CA TYR A 625 -2.97 9.03 4.59
C TYR A 625 -2.73 10.33 5.35
N LYS A 626 -3.61 11.32 5.18
CA LYS A 626 -3.51 12.58 5.92
C LYS A 626 -3.96 12.45 7.37
N TRP A 627 -4.95 11.62 7.63
CA TRP A 627 -5.36 11.28 8.98
C TRP A 627 -4.21 10.65 9.77
N ALA A 628 -3.56 9.64 9.19
CA ALA A 628 -2.42 8.97 9.80
C ALA A 628 -1.18 9.87 9.90
N GLU A 629 -1.00 10.82 9.01
CA GLU A 629 0.10 11.78 9.07
C GLU A 629 -0.04 12.74 10.28
N VAL A 630 -1.26 13.09 10.66
CA VAL A 630 -1.53 13.79 11.92
C VAL A 630 -1.08 12.94 13.11
N LEU A 631 -1.42 11.66 13.11
CA LEU A 631 -1.00 10.70 14.15
C LEU A 631 0.52 10.52 14.18
N ASP A 632 1.15 10.34 13.03
CA ASP A 632 2.59 10.13 12.90
C ASP A 632 3.39 11.33 13.39
N ALA A 633 3.02 12.54 12.99
CA ALA A 633 3.68 13.76 13.44
C ALA A 633 3.60 13.93 14.97
N ASP A 634 2.44 13.68 15.54
CA ASP A 634 2.22 13.74 16.98
C ASP A 634 3.01 12.64 17.72
N ALA A 635 3.00 11.39 17.22
CA ALA A 635 3.77 10.30 17.79
C ALA A 635 5.29 10.53 17.72
N PHE A 636 5.80 10.99 16.57
CA PHE A 636 7.23 11.27 16.42
C PHE A 636 7.70 12.45 17.29
N SER A 637 6.82 13.38 17.63
CA SER A 637 7.13 14.46 18.56
C SER A 637 7.57 13.95 19.93
N VAL A 638 7.07 12.80 20.37
CA VAL A 638 7.51 12.13 21.61
C VAL A 638 8.96 11.65 21.49
N PHE A 639 9.32 11.04 20.36
CA PHE A 639 10.69 10.61 20.08
C PHE A 639 11.64 11.79 19.95
N LYS A 640 11.21 12.88 19.32
CA LYS A 640 12.02 14.11 19.25
C LYS A 640 12.34 14.66 20.65
N LYS A 641 11.40 14.61 21.57
CA LYS A 641 11.55 15.06 22.95
C LYS A 641 12.47 14.14 23.77
N ASN A 642 12.28 12.82 23.62
CA ASN A 642 12.98 11.81 24.45
C ASN A 642 14.31 11.33 23.83
N GLY A 643 14.52 11.56 22.55
CA GLY A 643 15.60 11.04 21.72
C GLY A 643 15.03 10.13 20.63
N ILE A 644 15.47 10.34 19.37
CA ILE A 644 14.94 9.62 18.21
C ILE A 644 15.24 8.12 18.24
N PHE A 645 16.22 7.68 19.04
CA PHE A 645 16.58 6.27 19.25
C PHE A 645 16.28 5.81 20.68
N ASP A 646 15.47 6.55 21.43
CA ASP A 646 15.15 6.19 22.83
C ASP A 646 14.43 4.84 22.89
N GLN A 647 15.10 3.84 23.46
CA GLN A 647 14.59 2.46 23.50
C GLN A 647 13.32 2.32 24.37
N LYS A 648 13.21 3.13 25.42
CA LYS A 648 12.03 3.10 26.28
C LYS A 648 10.79 3.60 25.53
N THR A 649 10.91 4.69 24.80
CA THR A 649 9.84 5.23 23.94
C THR A 649 9.49 4.24 22.84
N ALA A 650 10.49 3.65 22.16
CA ALA A 650 10.30 2.65 21.13
C ALA A 650 9.61 1.39 21.67
N GLN A 651 10.00 0.90 22.85
CA GLN A 651 9.35 -0.25 23.48
C GLN A 651 7.89 0.04 23.83
N SER A 652 7.59 1.24 24.33
CA SER A 652 6.20 1.67 24.57
C SER A 652 5.35 1.70 23.29
N PHE A 653 5.92 2.18 22.19
CA PHE A 653 5.27 2.17 20.88
C PHE A 653 5.03 0.74 20.37
N ARG A 654 6.02 -0.14 20.50
CA ARG A 654 5.88 -1.56 20.18
C ARG A 654 4.80 -2.24 21.01
N ASP A 655 4.82 -2.09 22.34
CA ASP A 655 3.93 -2.79 23.27
C ASP A 655 2.48 -2.32 23.16
N ASN A 656 2.26 -1.03 22.92
CA ASN A 656 0.92 -0.43 22.93
C ASN A 656 0.29 -0.33 21.53
N VAL A 657 1.09 -0.23 20.47
CA VAL A 657 0.61 -0.03 19.09
C VAL A 657 1.02 -1.19 18.19
N LEU A 658 2.33 -1.39 17.93
CA LEU A 658 2.81 -2.29 16.89
C LEU A 658 2.47 -3.76 17.13
N SER A 659 2.49 -4.22 18.38
CA SER A 659 2.22 -5.63 18.72
C SER A 659 0.73 -5.97 18.86
N LYS A 660 -0.12 -4.96 18.94
CA LYS A 660 -1.54 -5.12 19.31
C LYS A 660 -2.48 -5.34 18.14
N GLY A 661 -2.04 -5.01 16.91
CA GLY A 661 -2.92 -5.12 15.75
C GLY A 661 -4.28 -4.44 15.99
N GLY A 662 -5.35 -5.12 15.58
CA GLY A 662 -6.73 -4.68 15.76
C GLY A 662 -7.43 -5.20 17.01
N THR A 663 -6.69 -5.60 18.05
CA THR A 663 -7.25 -6.21 19.28
C THR A 663 -8.08 -5.27 20.14
N GLU A 664 -7.88 -3.96 19.99
CA GLU A 664 -8.62 -2.91 20.68
C GLU A 664 -8.85 -1.74 19.74
N HIS A 665 -9.73 -0.81 20.12
CA HIS A 665 -9.97 0.41 19.36
C HIS A 665 -8.66 1.19 19.17
N PRO A 666 -8.33 1.66 17.95
CA PRO A 666 -7.04 2.30 17.66
C PRO A 666 -6.76 3.53 18.53
N MET A 667 -7.76 4.35 18.83
CA MET A 667 -7.57 5.51 19.71
C MET A 667 -7.18 5.09 21.14
N THR A 668 -7.70 3.97 21.64
CA THR A 668 -7.31 3.42 22.95
C THR A 668 -5.83 3.03 22.96
N LEU A 669 -5.37 2.32 21.93
CA LEU A 669 -3.97 1.94 21.77
C LEU A 669 -3.06 3.16 21.63
N TYR A 670 -3.46 4.11 20.81
CA TYR A 670 -2.70 5.34 20.58
C TYR A 670 -2.55 6.17 21.87
N LYS A 671 -3.64 6.40 22.61
CA LYS A 671 -3.62 7.14 23.88
C LYS A 671 -2.79 6.44 24.96
N ARG A 672 -2.76 5.12 24.96
CA ARG A 672 -1.92 4.35 25.89
C ARG A 672 -0.42 4.62 25.66
N PHE A 673 -0.01 4.80 24.41
CA PHE A 673 1.33 5.24 24.05
C PHE A 673 1.54 6.73 24.28
N ARG A 674 0.65 7.56 23.73
CA ARG A 674 0.82 9.02 23.63
C ARG A 674 0.48 9.76 24.93
N GLY A 675 -0.47 9.24 25.70
CA GLY A 675 -1.02 9.87 26.90
C GLY A 675 -2.16 10.86 26.65
N GLN A 676 -2.46 11.14 25.38
CA GLN A 676 -3.53 12.08 24.97
C GLN A 676 -3.98 11.78 23.54
N GLU A 677 -5.08 12.41 23.10
CA GLU A 677 -5.49 12.37 21.69
C GLU A 677 -4.54 13.18 20.81
N PRO A 678 -4.38 12.79 19.52
CA PRO A 678 -3.55 13.55 18.60
C PRO A 678 -4.17 14.89 18.24
N THR A 679 -3.31 15.88 17.92
CA THR A 679 -3.72 17.16 17.37
C THR A 679 -2.97 17.43 16.06
N ILE A 680 -3.50 18.33 15.23
CA ILE A 680 -2.85 18.74 13.97
C ILE A 680 -1.58 19.57 14.21
N ASP A 681 -1.37 20.08 15.41
CA ASP A 681 -0.32 21.05 15.71
C ASP A 681 1.09 20.54 15.37
N ALA A 682 1.40 19.29 15.71
CA ALA A 682 2.70 18.72 15.41
C ALA A 682 2.97 18.62 13.88
N LEU A 683 1.95 18.35 13.09
CA LEU A 683 2.05 18.32 11.63
C LEU A 683 2.32 19.72 11.05
N LEU A 684 1.57 20.72 11.52
CA LEU A 684 1.74 22.11 11.09
C LEU A 684 3.13 22.63 11.47
N GLU A 685 3.59 22.34 12.69
CA GLU A 685 4.92 22.69 13.17
C GLU A 685 6.01 22.03 12.31
N ARG A 686 5.89 20.74 12.03
CA ARG A 686 6.83 19.98 11.17
C ARG A 686 6.96 20.62 9.78
N ASN A 687 5.87 21.07 9.20
CA ASN A 687 5.84 21.71 7.87
C ASN A 687 6.04 23.23 7.93
N GLU A 688 6.31 23.82 9.10
CA GLU A 688 6.52 25.26 9.29
C GLU A 688 5.31 26.11 8.78
N ILE A 689 4.11 25.57 8.90
CA ILE A 689 2.87 26.26 8.52
C ILE A 689 2.39 27.14 9.65
N LYS A 690 2.32 28.45 9.38
CA LYS A 690 1.79 29.42 10.33
C LYS A 690 0.27 29.51 10.17
N VAL A 691 -0.46 29.11 11.18
CA VAL A 691 -1.92 29.33 11.24
C VAL A 691 -2.16 30.82 11.50
N GLN A 692 -2.82 31.51 10.58
CA GLN A 692 -3.37 32.82 10.87
C GLN A 692 -4.57 32.61 11.79
N HIS A 693 -4.39 32.84 13.09
CA HIS A 693 -5.53 32.96 13.98
C HIS A 693 -6.36 34.17 13.50
N LYS A 694 -7.52 33.88 12.91
CA LYS A 694 -8.55 34.92 12.74
C LYS A 694 -8.96 35.34 14.17
N GLY A 695 -8.46 36.54 14.61
CA GLY A 695 -8.83 37.17 15.87
C GLY A 695 -10.32 37.52 15.90
#